data_4a679c3f3c3d2b448b2956d47f48a3c4
#
_entry.id   4a679c3f3c3d2b448b2956d47f48a3c4
#
_cell.length_a   1.000
_cell.length_b   1.000
_cell.length_c   1.000
_cell.angle_alpha   90.00
_cell.angle_beta   90.00
_cell.angle_gamma   90.00
#
_symmetry.space_group_name_H-M   'P 1'
#
loop_
_entity.id
_entity.type
_entity.pdbx_description
1 polymer ?
#
loop_
_entity_poly.entity_id
_entity_poly.type
_entity_poly.pdbx_seq_one_letter_code
_entity_poly.pdbx_strand_id
1 'polypeptide(L)'
;MRNKKTAGIAVIAAAAVIAIIAGIAVFMTTRATPQKELQAFAALLQEQNYEEMYAHLSENARASWSQEAFITRNQNIYGGIGASAIEFSDIQAETTDTGANVSYHQKMETSAGTVEFDNTAVVVSEEGGYKIDWDSTFIFPQLSDEDSVSVQTTQGTRGSILDRNGTPLAQDGAVYQVGLAAGSTDERSNAALASALDISEETVESAMSASWVQEGMFVPVKTISAADYHALSDQLDTVAGISVQSVSGRVYPYAQTCAHLVGYVQTASAQDLEEHADEGYTQESLIGKSGLEAVYEDELRARDGVRIVVLSASGQEKEVIAESAAQDGKDIVTTIDLDVQQTLYEGMGDDEGAAVAMDAQTGEVLALVSTPSYDPNDFANGMDSEEWETLSSDTRNPMLSRYQSAYCPGSTFKAITAAIALDNGTITADTAFEKTERWQKDSSWGDHYVTTTHLYDEPSNLANALRYSDNIFFAQLADQIGAQALAEGLDAIGFNSALPFELTLTHSTYGDRLSDAQTLAATGYGQGDLLINPVHMTALYTAYVNEGTILQPYLIYADGERRIYQENAYSAQTAQTLLDDLRQTMSSYGDNPTNAAGKTGSAEVDNGEEVIGWTCAVNEQVALSVMMENTKEEGSSLYVQPIAARMLEAISE
;
A
#
# COMPACT_ATOMS: atom_id res chain seq x y z
N MET A 1 -27.20 8.88 -8.19
CA MET A 1 -27.14 9.90 -9.27
C MET A 1 -25.79 9.88 -10.02
N ARG A 2 -25.07 8.74 -10.06
CA ARG A 2 -23.72 8.65 -10.65
C ARG A 2 -23.65 7.98 -12.04
N ASN A 3 -24.72 7.39 -12.54
CA ASN A 3 -24.75 6.62 -13.80
C ASN A 3 -25.23 7.39 -15.04
N LYS A 4 -25.20 8.72 -15.06
CA LYS A 4 -25.59 9.51 -16.25
C LYS A 4 -24.44 10.26 -16.93
N LYS A 5 -23.22 10.29 -16.35
CA LYS A 5 -22.07 10.98 -16.98
C LYS A 5 -21.23 10.06 -17.89
N THR A 6 -21.12 8.78 -17.58
CA THR A 6 -20.37 7.78 -18.41
C THR A 6 -21.09 7.42 -19.70
N ALA A 7 -22.44 7.41 -19.72
CA ALA A 7 -23.20 7.22 -20.96
C ALA A 7 -23.09 8.40 -21.93
N GLY A 8 -22.81 9.61 -21.44
CA GLY A 8 -22.64 10.81 -22.25
C GLY A 8 -21.34 10.84 -23.05
N ILE A 9 -20.25 10.34 -22.48
CA ILE A 9 -18.92 10.34 -23.10
C ILE A 9 -18.83 9.28 -24.20
N ALA A 10 -19.37 8.07 -23.98
CA ALA A 10 -19.43 7.02 -24.99
C ALA A 10 -20.30 7.39 -26.19
N VAL A 11 -21.38 8.16 -25.99
CA VAL A 11 -22.24 8.64 -27.06
C VAL A 11 -21.58 9.78 -27.86
N ILE A 12 -20.76 10.62 -27.22
CA ILE A 12 -20.00 11.69 -27.90
C ILE A 12 -18.85 11.09 -28.71
N ALA A 13 -18.13 10.07 -28.20
CA ALA A 13 -17.11 9.37 -28.97
C ALA A 13 -17.68 8.63 -30.17
N ALA A 14 -18.82 7.92 -30.02
CA ALA A 14 -19.51 7.27 -31.13
C ALA A 14 -20.07 8.27 -32.17
N ALA A 15 -20.56 9.43 -31.74
CA ALA A 15 -21.02 10.48 -32.64
C ALA A 15 -19.84 11.16 -33.40
N ALA A 16 -18.68 11.31 -32.78
CA ALA A 16 -17.48 11.81 -33.43
C ALA A 16 -16.94 10.82 -34.49
N VAL A 17 -16.94 9.52 -34.21
CA VAL A 17 -16.58 8.46 -35.16
C VAL A 17 -17.55 8.42 -36.36
N ILE A 18 -18.85 8.54 -36.12
CA ILE A 18 -19.85 8.58 -37.19
C ILE A 18 -19.72 9.87 -38.02
N ALA A 19 -19.38 11.01 -37.42
CA ALA A 19 -19.17 12.27 -38.16
C ALA A 19 -17.89 12.22 -39.02
N ILE A 20 -16.84 11.52 -38.55
CA ILE A 20 -15.59 11.27 -39.29
C ILE A 20 -15.87 10.34 -40.47
N ILE A 21 -16.62 9.24 -40.30
CA ILE A 21 -16.99 8.30 -41.37
C ILE A 21 -17.89 8.98 -42.41
N ALA A 22 -18.83 9.82 -41.98
CA ALA A 22 -19.67 10.61 -42.90
C ALA A 22 -18.86 11.69 -43.65
N GLY A 23 -17.87 12.30 -43.01
CA GLY A 23 -16.91 13.23 -43.63
C GLY A 23 -16.06 12.56 -44.71
N ILE A 24 -15.59 11.35 -44.50
CA ILE A 24 -14.80 10.55 -45.44
C ILE A 24 -15.66 10.18 -46.68
N ALA A 25 -16.93 9.78 -46.49
CA ALA A 25 -17.83 9.41 -47.58
C ALA A 25 -18.18 10.60 -48.51
N VAL A 26 -18.31 11.81 -47.97
CA VAL A 26 -18.54 13.04 -48.75
C VAL A 26 -17.27 13.50 -49.47
N PHE A 27 -16.08 13.19 -48.91
CA PHE A 27 -14.77 13.56 -49.44
C PHE A 27 -14.38 12.76 -50.71
N MET A 28 -14.85 11.51 -50.84
CA MET A 28 -14.59 10.65 -52.01
C MET A 28 -15.28 11.12 -53.31
N THR A 29 -16.14 12.14 -53.27
CA THR A 29 -16.89 12.62 -54.47
C THR A 29 -16.24 13.82 -55.17
N THR A 30 -15.08 14.31 -54.70
CA THR A 30 -14.37 15.44 -55.34
C THR A 30 -13.04 15.00 -55.95
N ARG A 31 -12.61 15.65 -57.06
CA ARG A 31 -11.41 15.37 -57.85
C ARG A 31 -10.24 14.93 -56.97
N ALA A 32 -9.64 13.76 -57.27
CA ALA A 32 -8.43 13.27 -56.67
C ALA A 32 -7.29 14.32 -56.79
N THR A 33 -6.61 14.58 -55.67
CA THR A 33 -5.42 15.42 -55.63
C THR A 33 -4.32 14.71 -54.80
N PRO A 34 -3.02 15.00 -55.02
CA PRO A 34 -1.95 14.39 -54.23
C PRO A 34 -2.12 14.56 -52.70
N GLN A 35 -2.59 15.74 -52.26
CA GLN A 35 -2.81 16.01 -50.84
C GLN A 35 -3.93 15.12 -50.26
N LYS A 36 -5.01 14.88 -51.04
CA LYS A 36 -6.10 14.01 -50.59
C LYS A 36 -5.70 12.55 -50.48
N GLU A 37 -4.83 12.09 -51.39
CA GLU A 37 -4.28 10.74 -51.33
C GLU A 37 -3.43 10.56 -50.07
N LEU A 38 -2.54 11.53 -49.75
CA LEU A 38 -1.80 11.50 -48.49
C LEU A 38 -2.71 11.56 -47.26
N GLN A 39 -3.77 12.40 -47.30
CA GLN A 39 -4.74 12.47 -46.19
C GLN A 39 -5.50 11.16 -45.99
N ALA A 40 -5.87 10.46 -47.05
CA ALA A 40 -6.51 9.14 -46.95
C ALA A 40 -5.56 8.10 -46.39
N PHE A 41 -4.29 8.11 -46.83
CA PHE A 41 -3.25 7.23 -46.32
C PHE A 41 -2.94 7.50 -44.83
N ALA A 42 -2.85 8.78 -44.43
CA ALA A 42 -2.66 9.21 -43.05
C ALA A 42 -3.84 8.79 -42.14
N ALA A 43 -5.07 8.87 -42.63
CA ALA A 43 -6.25 8.42 -41.87
C ALA A 43 -6.21 6.92 -41.59
N LEU A 44 -5.79 6.11 -42.55
CA LEU A 44 -5.60 4.66 -42.37
C LEU A 44 -4.46 4.36 -41.39
N LEU A 45 -3.38 5.15 -41.41
CA LEU A 45 -2.28 5.03 -40.45
C LEU A 45 -2.77 5.36 -39.01
N GLN A 46 -3.60 6.40 -38.84
CA GLN A 46 -4.21 6.72 -37.54
C GLN A 46 -5.09 5.57 -37.00
N GLU A 47 -5.75 4.86 -37.90
CA GLU A 47 -6.57 3.67 -37.59
C GLU A 47 -5.73 2.39 -37.49
N GLN A 48 -4.43 2.46 -37.74
CA GLN A 48 -3.49 1.32 -37.85
C GLN A 48 -3.95 0.23 -38.84
N ASN A 49 -4.69 0.65 -39.88
CA ASN A 49 -5.19 -0.22 -40.93
C ASN A 49 -4.16 -0.40 -42.04
N TYR A 50 -3.08 -1.07 -41.72
CA TYR A 50 -1.95 -1.27 -42.64
C TYR A 50 -2.31 -2.10 -43.88
N GLU A 51 -3.33 -2.93 -43.80
CA GLU A 51 -3.82 -3.76 -44.89
C GLU A 51 -4.43 -2.87 -45.99
N GLU A 52 -5.32 -1.93 -45.62
CA GLU A 52 -5.89 -0.98 -46.58
C GLU A 52 -4.86 0.06 -47.04
N MET A 53 -3.90 0.47 -46.21
CA MET A 53 -2.78 1.35 -46.63
C MET A 53 -2.01 0.79 -47.83
N TYR A 54 -1.80 -0.54 -47.90
CA TYR A 54 -1.10 -1.18 -49.00
C TYR A 54 -1.79 -0.95 -50.34
N ALA A 55 -3.11 -0.80 -50.41
CA ALA A 55 -3.86 -0.51 -51.62
C ALA A 55 -3.61 0.92 -52.18
N HIS A 56 -3.07 1.82 -51.35
CA HIS A 56 -2.71 3.19 -51.70
C HIS A 56 -1.28 3.32 -52.27
N LEU A 57 -0.46 2.24 -52.23
CA LEU A 57 0.92 2.25 -52.70
C LEU A 57 0.99 2.27 -54.23
N SER A 58 2.06 2.89 -54.78
CA SER A 58 2.42 2.87 -56.20
C SER A 58 2.83 1.47 -56.65
N GLU A 59 2.84 1.25 -57.99
CA GLU A 59 3.39 0.03 -58.59
C GLU A 59 4.86 -0.18 -58.20
N ASN A 60 5.65 0.90 -58.15
CA ASN A 60 7.07 0.87 -57.76
C ASN A 60 7.23 0.45 -56.29
N ALA A 61 6.49 1.04 -55.37
CA ALA A 61 6.51 0.67 -53.97
C ALA A 61 6.07 -0.79 -53.73
N ARG A 62 5.02 -1.26 -54.44
CA ARG A 62 4.57 -2.68 -54.37
C ARG A 62 5.55 -3.66 -55.00
N ALA A 63 6.39 -3.22 -55.94
CA ALA A 63 7.48 -4.06 -56.49
C ALA A 63 8.62 -4.25 -55.48
N SER A 64 8.86 -3.26 -54.62
CA SER A 64 9.89 -3.30 -53.58
C SER A 64 9.40 -3.97 -52.28
N TRP A 65 8.11 -3.79 -51.95
CA TRP A 65 7.49 -4.26 -50.72
C TRP A 65 6.29 -5.19 -50.98
N SER A 66 6.39 -6.46 -50.61
CA SER A 66 5.21 -7.32 -50.59
C SER A 66 4.23 -6.80 -49.54
N GLN A 67 2.93 -7.14 -49.69
CA GLN A 67 1.90 -6.74 -48.72
C GLN A 67 2.25 -7.17 -47.31
N GLU A 68 2.69 -8.41 -47.11
CA GLU A 68 3.10 -8.98 -45.83
C GLU A 68 4.27 -8.19 -45.22
N ALA A 69 5.33 -7.92 -46.00
CA ALA A 69 6.50 -7.18 -45.55
C ALA A 69 6.17 -5.75 -45.15
N PHE A 70 5.31 -5.06 -45.92
CA PHE A 70 4.82 -3.70 -45.62
C PHE A 70 4.02 -3.67 -44.31
N ILE A 71 3.05 -4.57 -44.15
CA ILE A 71 2.23 -4.65 -42.95
C ILE A 71 3.10 -4.94 -41.72
N THR A 72 3.93 -5.97 -41.80
CA THR A 72 4.83 -6.37 -40.69
C THR A 72 5.77 -5.24 -40.29
N ARG A 73 6.36 -4.50 -41.25
CA ARG A 73 7.26 -3.40 -40.94
C ARG A 73 6.60 -2.26 -40.23
N ASN A 74 5.44 -1.79 -40.75
CA ASN A 74 4.70 -0.71 -40.11
C ASN A 74 4.18 -1.13 -38.74
N GLN A 75 3.62 -2.32 -38.63
CA GLN A 75 3.08 -2.86 -37.38
C GLN A 75 4.16 -2.99 -36.30
N ASN A 76 5.33 -3.54 -36.66
CA ASN A 76 6.44 -3.70 -35.74
C ASN A 76 7.03 -2.36 -35.28
N ILE A 77 7.16 -1.37 -36.19
CA ILE A 77 7.73 -0.07 -35.82
C ILE A 77 6.74 0.75 -35.03
N TYR A 78 5.53 1.03 -35.55
CA TYR A 78 4.54 1.86 -34.84
C TYR A 78 4.06 1.18 -33.55
N GLY A 79 3.85 -0.14 -33.57
CA GLY A 79 3.51 -0.90 -32.37
C GLY A 79 4.67 -0.97 -31.38
N GLY A 80 5.90 -1.21 -31.85
CA GLY A 80 7.09 -1.31 -31.01
C GLY A 80 7.44 -0.02 -30.26
N ILE A 81 7.22 1.15 -30.89
CA ILE A 81 7.43 2.46 -30.24
C ILE A 81 6.21 2.94 -29.44
N GLY A 82 5.10 2.18 -29.40
CA GLY A 82 3.87 2.58 -28.73
C GLY A 82 3.20 3.80 -29.38
N ALA A 83 3.28 3.93 -30.71
CA ALA A 83 2.75 5.09 -31.42
C ALA A 83 1.24 5.23 -31.27
N SER A 84 0.78 6.40 -30.89
CA SER A 84 -0.63 6.77 -30.73
C SER A 84 -0.85 8.24 -31.12
N ALA A 85 -2.11 8.68 -31.19
CA ALA A 85 -2.47 10.08 -31.51
C ALA A 85 -1.69 10.64 -32.72
N ILE A 86 -1.55 9.83 -33.79
CA ILE A 86 -0.78 10.22 -34.98
C ILE A 86 -1.58 11.31 -35.74
N GLU A 87 -0.96 12.46 -35.93
CA GLU A 87 -1.56 13.61 -36.62
C GLU A 87 -0.71 14.07 -37.79
N PHE A 88 -1.36 14.48 -38.89
CA PHE A 88 -0.74 15.07 -40.05
C PHE A 88 -1.30 16.48 -40.25
N SER A 89 -0.40 17.47 -40.38
CA SER A 89 -0.74 18.87 -40.57
C SER A 89 0.12 19.50 -41.65
N ASP A 90 -0.12 20.75 -42.00
CA ASP A 90 0.65 21.58 -42.97
C ASP A 90 0.90 20.92 -44.33
N ILE A 91 -0.11 20.15 -44.83
CA ILE A 91 0.00 19.36 -46.08
C ILE A 91 0.04 20.29 -47.29
N GLN A 92 1.17 20.31 -48.00
CA GLN A 92 1.38 21.11 -49.21
C GLN A 92 1.90 20.23 -50.31
N ALA A 93 1.46 20.47 -51.56
CA ALA A 93 1.95 19.71 -52.72
C ALA A 93 2.68 20.60 -53.69
N GLU A 94 3.85 20.17 -54.13
CA GLU A 94 4.61 20.74 -55.24
C GLU A 94 4.56 19.75 -56.43
N THR A 95 4.00 20.19 -57.53
CA THR A 95 3.78 19.33 -58.70
C THR A 95 5.10 18.98 -59.36
N THR A 96 5.29 17.72 -59.76
CA THR A 96 6.42 17.17 -60.51
C THR A 96 5.92 16.64 -61.89
N ASP A 97 6.84 16.19 -62.74
CA ASP A 97 6.48 15.62 -64.05
C ASP A 97 5.67 14.31 -63.93
N THR A 98 5.79 13.57 -62.83
CA THR A 98 5.18 12.26 -62.62
C THR A 98 4.10 12.26 -61.54
N GLY A 99 3.87 13.40 -60.84
CA GLY A 99 2.95 13.49 -59.74
C GLY A 99 3.17 14.73 -58.89
N ALA A 100 3.48 14.57 -57.60
CA ALA A 100 3.83 15.66 -56.68
C ALA A 100 4.71 15.17 -55.53
N ASN A 101 5.53 16.07 -55.00
CA ASN A 101 6.12 15.96 -53.69
C ASN A 101 5.14 16.63 -52.71
N VAL A 102 4.68 15.88 -51.69
CA VAL A 102 3.72 16.39 -50.69
C VAL A 102 4.43 16.49 -49.36
N SER A 103 4.75 17.72 -48.96
CA SER A 103 5.30 18.00 -47.63
C SER A 103 4.20 17.99 -46.57
N TYR A 104 4.53 17.53 -45.37
CA TYR A 104 3.64 17.48 -44.22
C TYR A 104 4.42 17.54 -42.91
N HIS A 105 3.75 17.98 -41.87
CA HIS A 105 4.21 17.85 -40.50
C HIS A 105 3.50 16.68 -39.85
N GLN A 106 4.25 15.75 -39.27
CA GLN A 106 3.71 14.59 -38.51
C GLN A 106 4.03 14.74 -37.04
N LYS A 107 3.04 14.50 -36.23
CA LYS A 107 3.13 14.43 -34.77
C LYS A 107 2.51 13.14 -34.27
N MET A 108 3.14 12.50 -33.26
CA MET A 108 2.60 11.31 -32.60
C MET A 108 3.10 11.23 -31.16
N GLU A 109 2.33 10.60 -30.32
CA GLU A 109 2.76 10.21 -29.00
C GLU A 109 3.44 8.82 -29.08
N THR A 110 4.52 8.64 -28.32
CA THR A 110 5.30 7.38 -28.27
C THR A 110 5.65 7.06 -26.81
N SER A 111 6.19 5.86 -26.58
CA SER A 111 6.73 5.47 -25.27
C SER A 111 7.85 6.38 -24.75
N ALA A 112 8.55 7.11 -25.63
CA ALA A 112 9.58 8.09 -25.29
C ALA A 112 9.06 9.54 -25.25
N GLY A 113 7.73 9.74 -25.34
CA GLY A 113 7.06 11.03 -25.39
C GLY A 113 6.68 11.44 -26.80
N THR A 114 6.35 12.72 -26.98
CA THR A 114 5.91 13.28 -28.25
C THR A 114 7.06 13.31 -29.26
N VAL A 115 6.81 12.77 -30.46
CA VAL A 115 7.72 12.85 -31.63
C VAL A 115 7.04 13.68 -32.70
N GLU A 116 7.76 14.68 -33.22
CA GLU A 116 7.26 15.51 -34.31
C GLU A 116 8.40 15.79 -35.33
N PHE A 117 8.04 15.77 -36.60
CA PHE A 117 9.01 16.03 -37.68
C PHE A 117 8.28 16.47 -38.96
N ASP A 118 9.02 17.19 -39.80
CA ASP A 118 8.62 17.49 -41.18
C ASP A 118 9.06 16.38 -42.11
N ASN A 119 8.21 15.99 -43.05
CA ASN A 119 8.53 14.96 -44.02
C ASN A 119 7.91 15.29 -45.40
N THR A 120 8.31 14.53 -46.42
CA THR A 120 7.80 14.67 -47.79
C THR A 120 7.46 13.29 -48.35
N ALA A 121 6.19 13.08 -48.70
CA ALA A 121 5.76 11.89 -49.42
C ALA A 121 5.84 12.13 -50.94
N VAL A 122 6.38 11.15 -51.65
CA VAL A 122 6.33 11.12 -53.12
C VAL A 122 4.99 10.51 -53.54
N VAL A 123 4.17 11.31 -54.24
CA VAL A 123 2.86 10.89 -54.74
C VAL A 123 2.91 10.87 -56.26
N VAL A 124 2.75 9.69 -56.85
CA VAL A 124 2.80 9.50 -58.32
C VAL A 124 1.40 9.40 -58.92
N SER A 125 1.27 9.78 -60.20
CA SER A 125 0.04 9.65 -60.96
C SER A 125 0.04 8.35 -61.75
N GLU A 126 -0.91 7.45 -61.44
CA GLU A 126 -1.06 6.16 -62.13
C GLU A 126 -2.47 6.01 -62.74
N GLU A 127 -2.71 4.93 -63.54
CA GLU A 127 -4.03 4.59 -64.00
C GLU A 127 -4.97 4.37 -62.79
N GLY A 128 -5.97 5.26 -62.62
CA GLY A 128 -6.92 5.18 -61.49
C GLY A 128 -6.73 6.25 -60.41
N GLY A 129 -5.70 7.10 -60.46
CA GLY A 129 -5.53 8.22 -59.55
C GLY A 129 -4.11 8.42 -59.05
N TYR A 130 -4.00 9.05 -57.88
CA TYR A 130 -2.71 9.25 -57.20
C TYR A 130 -2.40 8.08 -56.28
N LYS A 131 -1.11 7.75 -56.15
CA LYS A 131 -0.57 6.66 -55.32
C LYS A 131 0.69 7.12 -54.57
N ILE A 132 0.91 6.57 -53.40
CA ILE A 132 2.08 6.85 -52.54
C ILE A 132 3.26 5.97 -53.03
N ASP A 133 4.35 6.57 -53.45
CA ASP A 133 5.60 5.88 -53.71
C ASP A 133 6.39 5.73 -52.40
N TRP A 134 5.93 4.76 -51.59
CA TRP A 134 6.31 4.56 -50.21
C TRP A 134 7.65 3.85 -50.08
N ASP A 135 8.48 4.36 -49.16
CA ASP A 135 9.63 3.69 -48.58
C ASP A 135 9.69 3.95 -47.09
N SER A 136 10.66 3.39 -46.37
CA SER A 136 10.76 3.51 -44.91
C SER A 136 10.98 4.93 -44.39
N THR A 137 11.42 5.88 -45.27
CA THR A 137 11.55 7.29 -44.87
C THR A 137 10.19 7.92 -44.54
N PHE A 138 9.09 7.30 -45.00
CA PHE A 138 7.73 7.73 -44.63
C PHE A 138 7.46 7.58 -43.12
N ILE A 139 8.04 6.57 -42.49
CA ILE A 139 7.89 6.32 -41.02
C ILE A 139 8.72 7.36 -40.26
N PHE A 140 10.01 7.44 -40.57
CA PHE A 140 10.93 8.48 -40.09
C PHE A 140 11.84 8.93 -41.21
N PRO A 141 12.09 10.24 -41.39
CA PRO A 141 12.93 10.74 -42.48
C PRO A 141 14.35 10.14 -42.56
N GLN A 142 14.87 9.67 -41.41
CA GLN A 142 16.22 9.09 -41.25
C GLN A 142 16.24 7.57 -41.45
N LEU A 143 15.09 6.91 -41.59
CA LEU A 143 14.97 5.45 -41.67
C LEU A 143 15.04 4.97 -43.11
N SER A 144 16.09 4.26 -43.50
CA SER A 144 16.14 3.56 -44.79
C SER A 144 15.50 2.17 -44.70
N ASP A 145 15.27 1.55 -45.87
CA ASP A 145 14.63 0.22 -45.94
C ASP A 145 15.46 -0.90 -45.29
N GLU A 146 16.78 -0.72 -45.20
CA GLU A 146 17.72 -1.68 -44.59
C GLU A 146 17.91 -1.44 -43.08
N ASP A 147 17.45 -0.29 -42.56
CA ASP A 147 17.58 0.06 -41.15
C ASP A 147 16.48 -0.57 -40.30
N SER A 148 16.69 -0.62 -39.00
CA SER A 148 15.67 -1.04 -37.99
C SER A 148 15.46 0.07 -36.96
N VAL A 149 14.31 0.02 -36.31
CA VAL A 149 14.01 0.85 -35.11
C VAL A 149 14.13 -0.03 -33.89
N SER A 150 14.83 0.47 -32.88
CA SER A 150 15.00 -0.22 -31.57
C SER A 150 14.53 0.69 -30.46
N VAL A 151 13.80 0.11 -29.51
CA VAL A 151 13.43 0.75 -28.26
C VAL A 151 14.35 0.21 -27.17
N GLN A 152 15.05 1.12 -26.51
CA GLN A 152 15.96 0.82 -25.41
C GLN A 152 15.34 1.39 -24.13
N THR A 153 15.18 0.56 -23.11
CA THR A 153 14.65 0.97 -21.82
C THR A 153 15.79 1.05 -20.81
N THR A 154 15.82 2.14 -20.05
CA THR A 154 16.67 2.29 -18.86
C THR A 154 15.76 2.28 -17.65
N GLN A 155 15.90 1.28 -16.79
CA GLN A 155 15.05 1.16 -15.61
C GLN A 155 15.33 2.29 -14.63
N GLY A 156 14.27 2.91 -14.10
CA GLY A 156 14.33 3.74 -12.92
C GLY A 156 14.30 2.87 -11.66
N THR A 157 14.79 3.41 -10.56
CA THR A 157 14.82 2.73 -9.25
C THR A 157 13.66 3.21 -8.40
N ARG A 158 12.85 2.30 -7.88
CA ARG A 158 11.77 2.64 -6.94
C ARG A 158 12.38 3.18 -5.65
N GLY A 159 11.84 4.28 -5.09
CA GLY A 159 12.27 4.87 -3.83
C GLY A 159 12.21 3.86 -2.67
N SER A 160 13.13 3.97 -1.74
CA SER A 160 13.18 3.13 -0.54
C SER A 160 12.24 3.65 0.54
N ILE A 161 11.71 2.74 1.39
CA ILE A 161 11.10 3.09 2.66
C ILE A 161 12.15 2.82 3.73
N LEU A 162 12.52 3.85 4.48
CA LEU A 162 13.62 3.82 5.44
C LEU A 162 13.10 4.01 6.87
N ASP A 163 13.77 3.42 7.83
CA ASP A 163 13.60 3.77 9.23
C ASP A 163 14.18 5.18 9.50
N ARG A 164 14.04 5.69 10.73
CA ARG A 164 14.55 7.02 11.12
C ARG A 164 16.07 7.16 11.01
N ASN A 165 16.81 6.05 11.02
CA ASN A 165 18.27 5.98 10.98
C ASN A 165 18.80 5.76 9.54
N GLY A 166 17.90 5.64 8.55
CA GLY A 166 18.23 5.39 7.16
C GLY A 166 18.41 3.91 6.82
N THR A 167 17.96 3.01 7.68
CA THR A 167 17.97 1.56 7.41
C THR A 167 16.79 1.20 6.51
N PRO A 168 17.00 0.49 5.38
CA PRO A 168 15.92 0.16 4.46
C PRO A 168 14.93 -0.86 5.05
N LEU A 169 13.66 -0.48 5.16
CA LEU A 169 12.54 -1.38 5.47
C LEU A 169 11.96 -2.01 4.21
N ALA A 170 12.01 -1.28 3.08
CA ALA A 170 11.72 -1.75 1.74
C ALA A 170 12.65 -1.04 0.75
N GLN A 171 13.24 -1.79 -0.20
CA GLN A 171 14.16 -1.25 -1.21
C GLN A 171 14.19 -2.15 -2.46
N ASP A 172 14.69 -1.62 -3.56
CA ASP A 172 15.06 -2.45 -4.69
C ASP A 172 16.38 -3.18 -4.39
N GLY A 173 16.44 -4.46 -4.75
CA GLY A 173 17.59 -5.29 -4.45
C GLY A 173 17.65 -6.53 -5.34
N ALA A 174 18.67 -7.36 -5.12
CA ALA A 174 18.79 -8.62 -5.82
C ALA A 174 17.80 -9.65 -5.28
N VAL A 175 16.99 -10.21 -6.18
CA VAL A 175 16.20 -11.42 -5.95
C VAL A 175 16.65 -12.51 -6.91
N TYR A 176 16.33 -13.76 -6.61
CA TYR A 176 16.83 -14.90 -7.35
C TYR A 176 15.67 -15.68 -7.98
N GLN A 177 15.65 -15.68 -9.30
CA GLN A 177 14.77 -16.55 -10.06
C GLN A 177 15.38 -17.96 -10.08
N VAL A 178 14.77 -18.88 -9.38
CA VAL A 178 15.18 -20.28 -9.30
C VAL A 178 14.33 -21.11 -10.25
N GLY A 179 14.96 -21.96 -11.04
CA GLY A 179 14.27 -22.77 -12.02
C GLY A 179 15.17 -23.86 -12.61
N LEU A 180 14.77 -24.42 -13.73
CA LEU A 180 15.45 -25.52 -14.39
C LEU A 180 15.89 -25.14 -15.81
N ALA A 181 17.01 -25.70 -16.25
CA ALA A 181 17.43 -25.64 -17.64
C ALA A 181 16.78 -26.80 -18.41
N ALA A 182 15.87 -26.49 -19.34
CA ALA A 182 15.17 -27.48 -20.13
C ALA A 182 16.15 -28.36 -20.92
N GLY A 183 15.96 -29.71 -20.87
CA GLY A 183 16.86 -30.69 -21.46
C GLY A 183 18.09 -31.07 -20.62
N SER A 184 18.30 -30.44 -19.46
CA SER A 184 19.38 -30.78 -18.50
C SER A 184 18.85 -31.44 -17.22
N THR A 185 17.57 -31.74 -17.16
CA THR A 185 16.86 -32.35 -16.02
C THR A 185 16.89 -33.88 -16.06
N ASP A 186 16.69 -34.50 -14.93
CA ASP A 186 16.43 -35.96 -14.79
C ASP A 186 15.02 -36.22 -14.22
N GLU A 187 14.66 -37.50 -14.03
CA GLU A 187 13.34 -37.92 -13.54
C GLU A 187 13.01 -37.42 -12.11
N ARG A 188 13.99 -36.89 -11.39
CA ARG A 188 13.84 -36.42 -9.99
C ARG A 188 13.91 -34.90 -9.86
N SER A 189 14.28 -34.21 -10.93
CA SER A 189 14.54 -32.78 -10.89
C SER A 189 13.33 -31.98 -10.43
N ASN A 190 12.13 -32.28 -10.95
CA ASN A 190 10.90 -31.56 -10.57
C ASN A 190 10.57 -31.75 -9.09
N ALA A 191 10.55 -32.99 -8.62
CA ALA A 191 10.26 -33.29 -7.22
C ALA A 191 11.33 -32.75 -6.27
N ALA A 192 12.61 -32.78 -6.67
CA ALA A 192 13.70 -32.23 -5.87
C ALA A 192 13.64 -30.70 -5.77
N LEU A 193 13.33 -30.01 -6.87
CA LEU A 193 13.16 -28.55 -6.87
C LEU A 193 11.92 -28.14 -6.07
N ALA A 194 10.80 -28.85 -6.27
CA ALA A 194 9.58 -28.60 -5.53
C ALA A 194 9.79 -28.73 -4.02
N SER A 195 10.47 -29.80 -3.60
CA SER A 195 10.82 -30.01 -2.19
C SER A 195 11.79 -28.97 -1.63
N ALA A 196 12.75 -28.48 -2.44
CA ALA A 196 13.69 -27.45 -2.00
C ALA A 196 13.05 -26.07 -1.85
N LEU A 197 12.08 -25.76 -2.70
CA LEU A 197 11.37 -24.45 -2.71
C LEU A 197 10.07 -24.45 -1.90
N ASP A 198 9.71 -25.58 -1.27
CA ASP A 198 8.45 -25.79 -0.56
C ASP A 198 7.20 -25.42 -1.41
N ILE A 199 7.17 -25.96 -2.63
CA ILE A 199 6.07 -25.78 -3.59
C ILE A 199 5.59 -27.13 -4.13
N SER A 200 4.45 -27.14 -4.82
CA SER A 200 3.93 -28.37 -5.42
C SER A 200 4.78 -28.83 -6.62
N GLU A 201 4.91 -30.13 -6.82
CA GLU A 201 5.55 -30.69 -8.02
C GLU A 201 4.78 -30.29 -9.29
N GLU A 202 3.44 -30.13 -9.21
CA GLU A 202 2.58 -29.68 -10.32
C GLU A 202 2.96 -28.27 -10.79
N THR A 203 3.35 -27.37 -9.89
CA THR A 203 3.85 -26.02 -10.22
C THR A 203 5.09 -26.10 -11.11
N VAL A 204 6.06 -26.95 -10.73
CA VAL A 204 7.28 -27.17 -11.51
C VAL A 204 6.97 -27.82 -12.87
N GLU A 205 6.12 -28.84 -12.90
CA GLU A 205 5.70 -29.53 -14.12
C GLU A 205 4.97 -28.58 -15.08
N SER A 206 4.09 -27.73 -14.55
CA SER A 206 3.36 -26.72 -15.33
C SER A 206 4.32 -25.74 -16.00
N ALA A 207 5.28 -25.20 -15.25
CA ALA A 207 6.30 -24.30 -15.77
C ALA A 207 7.11 -24.99 -16.89
N MET A 208 7.60 -26.19 -16.65
CA MET A 208 8.43 -26.96 -17.60
C MET A 208 7.68 -27.39 -18.86
N SER A 209 6.35 -27.55 -18.80
CA SER A 209 5.50 -27.94 -19.92
C SER A 209 4.92 -26.78 -20.73
N ALA A 210 5.25 -25.54 -20.38
CA ALA A 210 4.75 -24.36 -21.07
C ALA A 210 5.17 -24.33 -22.56
N SER A 211 4.26 -23.87 -23.44
CA SER A 211 4.41 -23.96 -24.90
C SER A 211 5.63 -23.21 -25.49
N TRP A 212 6.20 -22.28 -24.74
CA TRP A 212 7.37 -21.51 -25.13
C TRP A 212 8.70 -22.19 -24.76
N VAL A 213 8.68 -23.21 -23.90
CA VAL A 213 9.89 -23.89 -23.41
C VAL A 213 10.55 -24.69 -24.52
N GLN A 214 11.84 -24.46 -24.73
CA GLN A 214 12.68 -25.17 -25.68
C GLN A 214 13.93 -25.71 -24.99
N GLU A 215 14.55 -26.75 -25.56
CA GLU A 215 15.79 -27.33 -25.05
C GLU A 215 16.89 -26.29 -24.88
N GLY A 216 17.53 -26.27 -23.72
CA GLY A 216 18.57 -25.31 -23.34
C GLY A 216 18.08 -23.99 -22.76
N MET A 217 16.77 -23.74 -22.73
CA MET A 217 16.22 -22.53 -22.10
C MET A 217 16.17 -22.65 -20.59
N PHE A 218 16.39 -21.52 -19.90
CA PHE A 218 16.07 -21.35 -18.49
C PHE A 218 14.56 -21.23 -18.34
N VAL A 219 13.99 -22.04 -17.46
CA VAL A 219 12.56 -22.01 -17.08
C VAL A 219 12.47 -21.57 -15.63
N PRO A 220 12.12 -20.32 -15.33
CA PRO A 220 11.94 -19.86 -13.95
C PRO A 220 10.71 -20.55 -13.34
N VAL A 221 10.82 -20.94 -12.08
CA VAL A 221 9.76 -21.59 -11.32
C VAL A 221 9.30 -20.75 -10.15
N LYS A 222 10.24 -20.22 -9.36
CA LYS A 222 9.94 -19.33 -8.21
C LYS A 222 11.01 -18.26 -8.09
N THR A 223 10.60 -17.05 -7.73
CA THR A 223 11.52 -15.99 -7.33
C THR A 223 11.60 -15.95 -5.80
N ILE A 224 12.80 -15.90 -5.25
CA ILE A 224 13.05 -15.90 -3.81
C ILE A 224 13.99 -14.76 -3.42
N SER A 225 13.96 -14.39 -2.14
CA SER A 225 14.87 -13.40 -1.58
C SER A 225 16.33 -13.87 -1.61
N ALA A 226 17.29 -12.96 -1.48
CA ALA A 226 18.70 -13.31 -1.34
C ALA A 226 18.96 -14.13 -0.07
N ALA A 227 18.23 -13.88 1.01
CA ALA A 227 18.35 -14.62 2.27
C ALA A 227 17.92 -16.08 2.10
N ASP A 228 16.76 -16.29 1.47
CA ASP A 228 16.22 -17.63 1.21
C ASP A 228 17.12 -18.40 0.24
N TYR A 229 17.61 -17.74 -0.82
CA TYR A 229 18.54 -18.34 -1.75
C TYR A 229 19.80 -18.85 -1.03
N HIS A 230 20.38 -18.03 -0.14
CA HIS A 230 21.57 -18.44 0.63
C HIS A 230 21.27 -19.57 1.61
N ALA A 231 20.09 -19.59 2.22
CA ALA A 231 19.66 -20.65 3.13
C ALA A 231 19.42 -21.99 2.39
N LEU A 232 18.93 -21.94 1.15
CA LEU A 232 18.56 -23.10 0.33
C LEU A 232 19.68 -23.56 -0.61
N SER A 233 20.79 -22.81 -0.75
CA SER A 233 21.82 -23.04 -1.77
C SER A 233 22.35 -24.47 -1.78
N ASP A 234 22.67 -25.05 -0.63
CA ASP A 234 23.17 -26.43 -0.51
C ASP A 234 22.15 -27.47 -1.02
N GLN A 235 20.86 -27.23 -0.84
CA GLN A 235 19.79 -28.10 -1.32
C GLN A 235 19.59 -27.93 -2.83
N LEU A 236 19.54 -26.68 -3.31
CA LEU A 236 19.38 -26.35 -4.72
C LEU A 236 20.52 -26.92 -5.57
N ASP A 237 21.77 -26.87 -5.10
CA ASP A 237 22.94 -27.39 -5.79
C ASP A 237 22.87 -28.93 -6.03
N THR A 238 21.99 -29.64 -5.32
CA THR A 238 21.78 -31.09 -5.54
C THR A 238 20.78 -31.39 -6.65
N VAL A 239 20.04 -30.40 -7.14
CA VAL A 239 18.98 -30.58 -8.17
C VAL A 239 19.62 -30.62 -9.55
N ALA A 240 19.41 -31.69 -10.27
CA ALA A 240 19.93 -31.81 -11.64
C ALA A 240 19.22 -30.84 -12.57
N GLY A 241 20.00 -30.09 -13.34
CA GLY A 241 19.49 -29.06 -14.24
C GLY A 241 19.09 -27.74 -13.56
N ILE A 242 19.41 -27.56 -12.27
CA ILE A 242 19.19 -26.29 -11.57
C ILE A 242 19.81 -25.12 -12.32
N SER A 243 19.10 -24.06 -12.42
CA SER A 243 19.57 -22.79 -12.96
C SER A 243 19.01 -21.65 -12.11
N VAL A 244 19.86 -20.69 -11.78
CA VAL A 244 19.47 -19.55 -10.95
C VAL A 244 19.94 -18.26 -11.63
N GLN A 245 19.08 -17.26 -11.71
CA GLN A 245 19.39 -15.95 -12.24
C GLN A 245 19.12 -14.89 -11.19
N SER A 246 20.09 -14.00 -10.97
CA SER A 246 19.88 -12.82 -10.14
C SER A 246 19.26 -11.72 -11.00
N VAL A 247 18.13 -11.18 -10.52
CA VAL A 247 17.41 -10.07 -11.14
C VAL A 247 17.16 -8.98 -10.10
N SER A 248 16.83 -7.77 -10.54
CA SER A 248 16.36 -6.72 -9.64
C SER A 248 14.90 -6.97 -9.28
N GLY A 249 14.56 -6.75 -8.02
CA GLY A 249 13.19 -6.85 -7.51
C GLY A 249 13.01 -6.03 -6.25
N ARG A 250 11.78 -5.93 -5.75
CA ARG A 250 11.49 -5.29 -4.48
C ARG A 250 11.81 -6.24 -3.34
N VAL A 251 12.53 -5.77 -2.33
CA VAL A 251 12.99 -6.57 -1.19
C VAL A 251 12.54 -5.91 0.12
N TYR A 252 12.04 -6.73 1.04
CA TYR A 252 11.63 -6.38 2.38
C TYR A 252 12.53 -7.11 3.38
N PRO A 253 13.65 -6.47 3.83
CA PRO A 253 14.69 -7.17 4.61
C PRO A 253 14.22 -7.69 5.96
N TYR A 254 13.15 -7.11 6.51
CA TYR A 254 12.62 -7.46 7.83
C TYR A 254 11.29 -8.21 7.78
N ALA A 255 10.92 -8.72 6.59
CA ALA A 255 9.82 -9.66 6.38
C ALA A 255 8.58 -9.35 7.27
N GLN A 256 8.15 -10.31 8.08
CA GLN A 256 6.96 -10.19 8.93
C GLN A 256 7.02 -9.04 9.95
N THR A 257 8.21 -8.65 10.41
CA THR A 257 8.39 -7.61 11.43
C THR A 257 7.82 -6.25 11.00
N CYS A 258 7.92 -5.93 9.71
CA CYS A 258 7.49 -4.65 9.17
C CYS A 258 6.34 -4.76 8.15
N ALA A 259 5.82 -5.96 7.88
CA ALA A 259 4.89 -6.22 6.78
C ALA A 259 3.66 -5.31 6.75
N HIS A 260 2.94 -5.21 7.86
CA HIS A 260 1.73 -4.40 7.93
C HIS A 260 2.01 -2.90 7.79
N LEU A 261 3.20 -2.45 8.20
CA LEU A 261 3.63 -1.06 8.07
C LEU A 261 4.01 -0.72 6.64
N VAL A 262 4.99 -1.46 6.08
CA VAL A 262 5.49 -1.19 4.74
C VAL A 262 4.49 -1.60 3.67
N GLY A 263 3.74 -2.68 3.89
CA GLY A 263 2.90 -3.30 2.88
C GLY A 263 3.73 -4.07 1.85
N TYR A 264 3.21 -4.16 0.64
CA TYR A 264 3.87 -4.87 -0.46
C TYR A 264 3.52 -4.28 -1.82
N VAL A 265 4.36 -4.55 -2.81
CA VAL A 265 4.06 -4.30 -4.22
C VAL A 265 3.66 -5.60 -4.92
N GLN A 266 2.90 -5.45 -5.99
CA GLN A 266 2.62 -6.54 -6.95
C GLN A 266 2.66 -5.98 -8.36
N THR A 267 2.77 -6.89 -9.34
CA THR A 267 2.59 -6.54 -10.76
C THR A 267 1.20 -5.98 -10.98
N ALA A 268 1.11 -4.89 -11.76
CA ALA A 268 -0.15 -4.21 -12.03
C ALA A 268 -1.17 -5.14 -12.68
N SER A 269 -2.34 -5.27 -12.07
CA SER A 269 -3.47 -6.01 -12.61
C SER A 269 -4.17 -5.25 -13.74
N ALA A 270 -5.05 -5.91 -14.48
CA ALA A 270 -5.88 -5.25 -15.49
C ALA A 270 -6.74 -4.11 -14.90
N GLN A 271 -7.17 -4.25 -13.64
CA GLN A 271 -7.92 -3.21 -12.93
C GLN A 271 -7.03 -2.01 -12.61
N ASP A 272 -5.80 -2.22 -12.13
CA ASP A 272 -4.85 -1.15 -11.86
C ASP A 272 -4.55 -0.35 -13.13
N LEU A 273 -4.36 -1.04 -14.27
CA LEU A 273 -4.13 -0.40 -15.56
C LEU A 273 -5.34 0.41 -16.05
N GLU A 274 -6.56 0.02 -15.70
CA GLU A 274 -7.77 0.80 -16.01
C GLU A 274 -7.90 2.02 -15.08
N GLU A 275 -7.63 1.85 -13.80
CA GLU A 275 -7.71 2.93 -12.78
C GLU A 275 -6.63 4.00 -13.00
N HIS A 276 -5.44 3.61 -13.48
CA HIS A 276 -4.27 4.47 -13.72
C HIS A 276 -3.92 4.62 -15.22
N ALA A 277 -4.93 4.58 -16.11
CA ALA A 277 -4.73 4.51 -17.57
C ALA A 277 -3.85 5.64 -18.15
N ASP A 278 -3.87 6.84 -17.56
CA ASP A 278 -3.12 8.01 -18.03
C ASP A 278 -1.77 8.19 -17.32
N GLU A 279 -1.40 7.26 -16.43
CA GLU A 279 -0.21 7.38 -15.59
C GLU A 279 1.00 6.59 -16.12
N GLY A 280 0.83 5.83 -17.22
CA GLY A 280 1.90 5.11 -17.90
C GLY A 280 2.34 3.82 -17.21
N TYR A 281 1.45 3.17 -16.45
CA TYR A 281 1.66 1.79 -15.99
C TYR A 281 1.56 0.80 -17.14
N THR A 282 2.34 -0.26 -17.05
CA THR A 282 2.34 -1.41 -17.98
C THR A 282 2.02 -2.69 -17.21
N GLN A 283 1.80 -3.78 -17.92
CA GLN A 283 1.59 -5.11 -17.30
C GLN A 283 2.82 -5.62 -16.52
N GLU A 284 3.98 -4.99 -16.67
CA GLU A 284 5.22 -5.35 -15.99
C GLU A 284 5.52 -4.39 -14.82
N SER A 285 4.76 -3.30 -14.69
CA SER A 285 4.95 -2.32 -13.63
C SER A 285 4.60 -2.90 -12.27
N LEU A 286 5.41 -2.60 -11.25
CA LEU A 286 5.07 -2.84 -9.85
C LEU A 286 4.24 -1.68 -9.32
N ILE A 287 3.21 -1.99 -8.52
CA ILE A 287 2.34 -1.02 -7.86
C ILE A 287 2.15 -1.40 -6.40
N GLY A 288 2.18 -0.43 -5.49
CA GLY A 288 1.91 -0.62 -4.07
C GLY A 288 0.46 -1.03 -3.80
N LYS A 289 0.27 -2.11 -3.03
CA LYS A 289 -1.04 -2.70 -2.75
C LYS A 289 -1.54 -2.44 -1.34
N SER A 290 -0.64 -2.24 -0.39
CA SER A 290 -0.99 -2.00 1.01
C SER A 290 0.10 -1.19 1.71
N GLY A 291 -0.16 -0.77 2.96
CA GLY A 291 0.82 -0.09 3.79
C GLY A 291 1.37 1.20 3.18
N LEU A 292 2.61 1.53 3.54
CA LEU A 292 3.30 2.72 3.02
C LEU A 292 3.61 2.61 1.52
N GLU A 293 3.79 1.39 0.99
CA GLU A 293 3.97 1.17 -0.46
C GLU A 293 2.77 1.71 -1.28
N ALA A 294 1.55 1.52 -0.77
CA ALA A 294 0.34 2.01 -1.43
C ALA A 294 0.08 3.50 -1.16
N VAL A 295 0.31 3.96 0.08
CA VAL A 295 0.03 5.35 0.47
C VAL A 295 0.97 6.33 -0.23
N TYR A 296 2.23 5.93 -0.44
CA TYR A 296 3.26 6.76 -1.07
C TYR A 296 3.66 6.26 -2.47
N GLU A 297 2.73 5.59 -3.17
CA GLU A 297 2.98 5.08 -4.53
C GLU A 297 3.48 6.17 -5.47
N ASP A 298 2.88 7.36 -5.44
CA ASP A 298 3.25 8.49 -6.31
C ASP A 298 4.67 8.98 -6.09
N GLU A 299 5.15 8.96 -4.84
CA GLU A 299 6.49 9.37 -4.47
C GLU A 299 7.51 8.26 -4.70
N LEU A 300 7.16 7.02 -4.34
CA LEU A 300 8.05 5.86 -4.42
C LEU A 300 8.25 5.38 -5.86
N ARG A 301 7.26 5.56 -6.71
CA ARG A 301 7.27 5.04 -8.08
C ARG A 301 8.41 5.63 -8.90
N ALA A 302 9.18 4.75 -9.55
CA ALA A 302 10.10 5.13 -10.62
C ALA A 302 9.37 5.23 -11.97
N ARG A 303 9.97 5.94 -12.89
CA ARG A 303 9.59 5.96 -14.32
C ARG A 303 10.76 5.58 -15.16
N ASP A 304 10.58 4.58 -15.99
CA ASP A 304 11.63 4.12 -16.89
C ASP A 304 11.96 5.18 -17.96
N GLY A 305 13.23 5.31 -18.26
CA GLY A 305 13.70 6.05 -19.42
C GLY A 305 13.53 5.20 -20.68
N VAL A 306 13.08 5.83 -21.75
CA VAL A 306 12.90 5.17 -23.04
C VAL A 306 13.67 5.92 -24.11
N ARG A 307 14.39 5.20 -24.95
CA ARG A 307 15.17 5.74 -26.06
C ARG A 307 14.81 5.00 -27.34
N ILE A 308 14.25 5.72 -28.30
CA ILE A 308 13.90 5.21 -29.64
C ILE A 308 15.02 5.59 -30.61
N VAL A 309 15.65 4.59 -31.18
CA VAL A 309 16.83 4.79 -32.06
C VAL A 309 16.68 4.09 -33.41
N VAL A 310 17.21 4.68 -34.43
CA VAL A 310 17.42 4.03 -35.74
C VAL A 310 18.76 3.34 -35.73
N LEU A 311 18.78 2.04 -36.04
CA LEU A 311 19.95 1.23 -36.18
C LEU A 311 20.19 0.92 -37.68
N SER A 312 21.44 1.03 -38.12
CA SER A 312 21.85 0.58 -39.47
C SER A 312 21.72 -0.95 -39.60
N ALA A 313 21.80 -1.46 -40.83
CA ALA A 313 21.87 -2.89 -41.12
C ALA A 313 23.01 -3.63 -40.38
N SER A 314 24.06 -2.92 -39.95
CA SER A 314 25.16 -3.46 -39.16
C SER A 314 24.90 -3.39 -37.63
N GLY A 315 23.73 -2.90 -37.18
CA GLY A 315 23.37 -2.73 -35.76
C GLY A 315 24.00 -1.49 -35.12
N GLN A 316 24.61 -0.58 -35.89
CA GLN A 316 25.14 0.67 -35.35
C GLN A 316 24.05 1.73 -35.29
N GLU A 317 24.03 2.49 -34.21
CA GLU A 317 23.13 3.62 -34.02
C GLU A 317 23.40 4.71 -35.05
N LYS A 318 22.37 5.15 -35.77
CA LYS A 318 22.39 6.21 -36.75
C LYS A 318 21.81 7.51 -36.21
N GLU A 319 20.66 7.41 -35.54
CA GLU A 319 19.90 8.57 -35.11
C GLU A 319 19.07 8.22 -33.86
N VAL A 320 18.91 9.18 -32.97
CA VAL A 320 17.96 9.13 -31.83
C VAL A 320 16.71 9.86 -32.26
N ILE A 321 15.60 9.15 -32.33
CA ILE A 321 14.28 9.71 -32.68
C ILE A 321 13.67 10.45 -31.51
N ALA A 322 13.68 9.81 -30.33
CA ALA A 322 13.20 10.39 -29.09
C ALA A 322 13.91 9.75 -27.89
N GLU A 323 14.00 10.49 -26.82
CA GLU A 323 14.58 10.02 -25.56
C GLU A 323 13.87 10.67 -24.38
N SER A 324 13.42 9.84 -23.41
CA SER A 324 13.02 10.27 -22.08
C SER A 324 13.99 9.68 -21.06
N ALA A 325 14.46 10.50 -20.12
CA ALA A 325 15.34 10.03 -19.07
C ALA A 325 14.57 9.20 -18.02
N ALA A 326 15.21 8.16 -17.49
CA ALA A 326 14.71 7.47 -16.31
C ALA A 326 14.57 8.46 -15.14
N GLN A 327 13.54 8.29 -14.34
CA GLN A 327 13.30 9.05 -13.12
C GLN A 327 13.17 8.08 -11.97
N ASP A 328 14.09 8.19 -11.02
CA ASP A 328 14.01 7.41 -9.79
C ASP A 328 12.90 7.95 -8.91
N GLY A 329 12.27 7.05 -8.15
CA GLY A 329 11.35 7.39 -7.07
C GLY A 329 12.07 8.08 -5.92
N LYS A 330 11.31 8.67 -5.01
CA LYS A 330 11.84 9.35 -3.82
C LYS A 330 11.79 8.42 -2.63
N ASP A 331 12.86 8.43 -1.83
CA ASP A 331 12.88 7.71 -0.56
C ASP A 331 11.92 8.35 0.43
N ILE A 332 11.26 7.51 1.21
CA ILE A 332 10.40 7.89 2.34
C ILE A 332 11.13 7.52 3.63
N VAL A 333 11.50 8.52 4.42
CA VAL A 333 12.08 8.29 5.75
C VAL A 333 10.97 8.32 6.78
N THR A 334 10.83 7.23 7.54
CA THR A 334 9.80 7.10 8.58
C THR A 334 10.34 7.48 9.95
N THR A 335 9.44 7.67 10.91
CA THR A 335 9.77 7.86 12.34
C THR A 335 10.09 6.54 13.04
N ILE A 336 9.84 5.41 12.37
CA ILE A 336 10.07 4.08 12.93
C ILE A 336 11.53 3.92 13.32
N ASP A 337 11.74 3.39 14.51
CA ASP A 337 13.01 2.90 15.00
C ASP A 337 13.01 1.37 14.87
N LEU A 338 13.87 0.85 14.03
CA LEU A 338 13.87 -0.58 13.71
C LEU A 338 14.14 -1.46 14.95
N ASP A 339 15.01 -1.02 15.85
CA ASP A 339 15.33 -1.78 17.07
C ASP A 339 14.09 -1.84 17.98
N VAL A 340 13.34 -0.74 18.08
CA VAL A 340 12.06 -0.68 18.81
C VAL A 340 11.01 -1.58 18.13
N GLN A 341 10.91 -1.51 16.81
CA GLN A 341 9.97 -2.34 16.02
C GLN A 341 10.24 -3.84 16.23
N GLN A 342 11.50 -4.25 16.16
CA GLN A 342 11.91 -5.65 16.38
C GLN A 342 11.63 -6.08 17.83
N THR A 343 11.97 -5.24 18.80
CA THR A 343 11.74 -5.52 20.23
C THR A 343 10.24 -5.77 20.50
N LEU A 344 9.36 -4.96 19.93
CA LEU A 344 7.93 -5.14 20.10
C LEU A 344 7.43 -6.39 19.36
N TYR A 345 7.89 -6.62 18.13
CA TYR A 345 7.50 -7.79 17.34
C TYR A 345 7.92 -9.10 18.04
N GLU A 346 9.16 -9.20 18.50
CA GLU A 346 9.67 -10.35 19.25
C GLU A 346 8.91 -10.55 20.58
N GLY A 347 8.57 -9.45 21.24
CA GLY A 347 7.82 -9.48 22.49
C GLY A 347 6.37 -9.93 22.33
N MET A 348 5.75 -9.69 21.17
CA MET A 348 4.42 -10.21 20.83
C MET A 348 4.45 -11.71 20.54
N GLY A 349 5.55 -12.23 19.99
CA GLY A 349 5.68 -13.64 19.65
C GLY A 349 4.57 -14.11 18.68
N ASP A 350 3.94 -15.24 19.02
CA ASP A 350 2.86 -15.85 18.23
C ASP A 350 1.45 -15.38 18.64
N ASP A 351 1.33 -14.45 19.60
CA ASP A 351 0.07 -13.94 20.07
C ASP A 351 -0.65 -13.08 19.01
N GLU A 352 -1.97 -13.17 18.98
CA GLU A 352 -2.80 -12.32 18.13
C GLU A 352 -2.97 -10.94 18.79
N GLY A 353 -2.41 -9.87 18.17
CA GLY A 353 -2.50 -8.57 18.82
C GLY A 353 -1.82 -7.42 18.08
N ALA A 354 -1.74 -6.30 18.77
CA ALA A 354 -1.06 -5.09 18.31
C ALA A 354 -0.21 -4.47 19.42
N ALA A 355 0.96 -3.96 19.05
CA ALA A 355 1.79 -3.12 19.91
C ALA A 355 2.15 -1.82 19.18
N VAL A 356 2.00 -0.68 19.88
CA VAL A 356 2.27 0.66 19.37
C VAL A 356 3.15 1.40 20.36
N ALA A 357 4.31 1.87 19.89
CA ALA A 357 5.19 2.74 20.66
C ALA A 357 5.30 4.12 20.00
N MET A 358 5.21 5.18 20.81
CA MET A 358 5.35 6.56 20.38
C MET A 358 6.36 7.30 21.27
N ASP A 359 7.14 8.18 20.68
CA ASP A 359 7.91 9.17 21.43
C ASP A 359 6.95 10.08 22.21
N ALA A 360 7.10 10.09 23.53
CA ALA A 360 6.18 10.78 24.42
C ALA A 360 6.37 12.31 24.44
N GLN A 361 7.36 12.85 23.70
CA GLN A 361 7.65 14.28 23.64
C GLN A 361 7.32 14.90 22.29
N THR A 362 7.43 14.11 21.19
CA THR A 362 7.25 14.59 19.82
C THR A 362 5.96 14.10 19.17
N GLY A 363 5.51 12.89 19.49
CA GLY A 363 4.41 12.20 18.81
C GLY A 363 4.87 11.29 17.66
N GLU A 364 6.18 11.17 17.41
CA GLU A 364 6.75 10.22 16.46
C GLU A 364 6.34 8.80 16.81
N VAL A 365 5.79 8.06 15.86
CA VAL A 365 5.52 6.65 16.04
C VAL A 365 6.81 5.86 15.83
N LEU A 366 7.32 5.24 16.88
CA LEU A 366 8.58 4.50 16.88
C LEU A 366 8.41 3.06 16.43
N ALA A 367 7.24 2.48 16.69
CA ALA A 367 6.90 1.12 16.25
C ALA A 367 5.40 0.92 16.07
N LEU A 368 5.05 0.11 15.06
CA LEU A 368 3.70 -0.37 14.77
C LEU A 368 3.75 -1.86 14.46
N VAL A 369 3.31 -2.67 15.40
CA VAL A 369 3.32 -4.12 15.29
C VAL A 369 1.90 -4.68 15.23
N SER A 370 1.68 -5.63 14.34
CA SER A 370 0.49 -6.47 14.27
C SER A 370 0.92 -7.93 14.13
N THR A 371 0.39 -8.82 14.95
CA THR A 371 0.68 -10.25 14.94
C THR A 371 -0.60 -11.10 14.94
N PRO A 372 -0.58 -12.31 14.34
CA PRO A 372 0.49 -12.80 13.45
C PRO A 372 0.62 -11.94 12.20
N SER A 373 1.69 -12.14 11.45
CA SER A 373 2.04 -11.34 10.28
C SER A 373 2.32 -12.25 9.06
N TYR A 374 2.59 -11.66 7.92
CA TYR A 374 2.92 -12.32 6.66
C TYR A 374 4.26 -11.83 6.12
N ASP A 375 4.84 -12.53 5.15
CA ASP A 375 6.04 -12.05 4.46
C ASP A 375 5.66 -11.24 3.21
N PRO A 376 5.97 -9.93 3.13
CA PRO A 376 5.68 -9.14 1.95
C PRO A 376 6.53 -9.54 0.73
N ASN A 377 7.65 -10.23 0.92
CA ASN A 377 8.46 -10.76 -0.18
C ASN A 377 7.70 -11.80 -1.00
N ASP A 378 6.84 -12.61 -0.38
CA ASP A 378 6.03 -13.62 -1.08
C ASP A 378 5.06 -12.96 -2.08
N PHE A 379 4.46 -11.82 -1.70
CA PHE A 379 3.60 -11.05 -2.60
C PHE A 379 4.38 -10.40 -3.74
N ALA A 380 5.53 -9.82 -3.46
CA ALA A 380 6.35 -9.13 -4.45
C ALA A 380 7.01 -10.11 -5.45
N ASN A 381 7.36 -11.31 -5.00
CA ASN A 381 8.05 -12.32 -5.79
C ASN A 381 7.11 -13.32 -6.49
N GLY A 382 5.81 -13.25 -6.19
CA GLY A 382 4.79 -14.15 -6.73
C GLY A 382 4.52 -15.34 -5.81
N MET A 383 3.45 -15.23 -5.03
CA MET A 383 2.94 -16.28 -4.15
C MET A 383 2.21 -17.33 -4.99
N ASP A 384 2.42 -18.61 -4.73
CA ASP A 384 1.67 -19.67 -5.38
C ASP A 384 0.29 -19.90 -4.74
N SER A 385 -0.52 -20.77 -5.36
CA SER A 385 -1.90 -21.01 -4.89
C SER A 385 -1.96 -21.72 -3.54
N GLU A 386 -0.99 -22.56 -3.20
CA GLU A 386 -0.94 -23.32 -1.95
C GLU A 386 -0.48 -22.42 -0.79
N GLU A 387 0.52 -21.58 -1.03
CA GLU A 387 0.96 -20.53 -0.10
C GLU A 387 -0.19 -19.57 0.21
N TRP A 388 -0.91 -19.11 -0.84
CA TRP A 388 -2.10 -18.27 -0.67
C TRP A 388 -3.23 -18.95 0.11
N GLU A 389 -3.52 -20.25 -0.18
CA GLU A 389 -4.55 -21.00 0.55
C GLU A 389 -4.17 -21.12 2.03
N THR A 390 -2.91 -21.42 2.33
CA THR A 390 -2.39 -21.49 3.69
C THR A 390 -2.54 -20.17 4.43
N LEU A 391 -2.09 -19.06 3.84
CA LEU A 391 -2.17 -17.72 4.44
C LEU A 391 -3.62 -17.27 4.60
N SER A 392 -4.46 -17.44 3.57
CA SER A 392 -5.84 -16.95 3.56
C SER A 392 -6.80 -17.78 4.41
N SER A 393 -6.47 -19.04 4.70
CA SER A 393 -7.26 -19.94 5.55
C SER A 393 -6.82 -19.94 7.02
N ASP A 394 -5.73 -19.26 7.39
CA ASP A 394 -5.32 -19.12 8.79
C ASP A 394 -6.36 -18.31 9.56
N THR A 395 -7.00 -18.97 10.54
CA THR A 395 -8.08 -18.40 11.36
C THR A 395 -7.59 -17.24 12.23
N ARG A 396 -6.29 -17.09 12.45
CA ARG A 396 -5.68 -15.98 13.18
C ARG A 396 -5.56 -14.70 12.33
N ASN A 397 -5.96 -14.76 11.03
CA ASN A 397 -5.98 -13.63 10.10
C ASN A 397 -4.64 -12.85 10.05
N PRO A 398 -3.54 -13.47 9.58
CA PRO A 398 -2.22 -12.81 9.56
C PRO A 398 -2.14 -11.58 8.65
N MET A 399 -3.07 -11.40 7.73
CA MET A 399 -3.18 -10.20 6.89
C MET A 399 -3.93 -9.03 7.55
N LEU A 400 -4.53 -9.25 8.72
CA LEU A 400 -5.25 -8.20 9.44
C LEU A 400 -4.27 -7.24 10.14
N SER A 401 -4.25 -5.99 9.73
CA SER A 401 -3.52 -4.93 10.43
C SER A 401 -4.29 -4.51 11.69
N ARG A 402 -3.95 -5.13 12.82
CA ARG A 402 -4.67 -4.96 14.08
C ARG A 402 -4.55 -3.55 14.65
N TYR A 403 -3.42 -2.88 14.48
CA TYR A 403 -3.29 -1.49 14.92
C TYR A 403 -4.13 -0.49 14.10
N GLN A 404 -4.62 -0.90 12.91
CA GLN A 404 -5.55 -0.07 12.14
C GLN A 404 -7.01 -0.28 12.55
N SER A 405 -7.32 -1.32 13.29
CA SER A 405 -8.66 -1.66 13.78
C SER A 405 -8.96 -1.01 15.14
N ALA A 406 -10.21 -1.12 15.63
CA ALA A 406 -10.61 -0.59 16.92
C ALA A 406 -11.18 -1.70 17.80
N TYR A 407 -10.83 -1.70 19.08
CA TYR A 407 -11.12 -2.76 20.04
C TYR A 407 -11.70 -2.21 21.33
N CYS A 408 -12.40 -3.06 22.08
CA CYS A 408 -12.87 -2.73 23.41
C CYS A 408 -11.68 -2.57 24.37
N PRO A 409 -11.51 -1.40 25.04
CA PRO A 409 -10.29 -1.11 25.82
C PRO A 409 -10.28 -1.73 27.22
N GLY A 410 -11.43 -2.12 27.75
CA GLY A 410 -11.52 -2.52 29.14
C GLY A 410 -10.99 -1.45 30.11
N SER A 411 -10.46 -1.88 31.22
CA SER A 411 -10.03 -1.00 32.31
C SER A 411 -8.90 0.00 31.99
N THR A 412 -8.25 -0.08 30.84
CA THR A 412 -7.30 0.97 30.41
C THR A 412 -7.99 2.31 30.19
N PHE A 413 -9.27 2.27 29.83
CA PHE A 413 -10.10 3.45 29.61
C PHE A 413 -10.43 4.25 30.88
N LYS A 414 -10.30 3.64 32.06
CA LYS A 414 -10.59 4.29 33.35
C LYS A 414 -9.78 5.55 33.58
N ALA A 415 -8.55 5.61 33.08
CA ALA A 415 -7.71 6.80 33.13
C ALA A 415 -8.33 7.97 32.35
N ILE A 416 -8.94 7.69 31.19
CA ILE A 416 -9.61 8.68 30.34
C ILE A 416 -10.91 9.17 31.00
N THR A 417 -11.73 8.26 31.53
CA THR A 417 -12.94 8.62 32.28
C THR A 417 -12.61 9.50 33.50
N ALA A 418 -11.53 9.16 34.22
CA ALA A 418 -11.06 9.95 35.35
C ALA A 418 -10.60 11.36 34.93
N ALA A 419 -9.88 11.48 33.82
CA ALA A 419 -9.43 12.76 33.29
C ALA A 419 -10.61 13.68 32.99
N ILE A 420 -11.60 13.19 32.26
CA ILE A 420 -12.84 13.94 31.94
C ILE A 420 -13.56 14.37 33.23
N ALA A 421 -13.67 13.49 34.22
CA ALA A 421 -14.38 13.78 35.47
C ALA A 421 -13.66 14.82 36.36
N LEU A 422 -12.34 14.79 36.39
CA LEU A 422 -11.55 15.78 37.13
C LEU A 422 -11.64 17.17 36.45
N ASP A 423 -11.51 17.20 35.14
CA ASP A 423 -11.49 18.48 34.40
C ASP A 423 -12.84 19.18 34.35
N ASN A 424 -13.94 18.43 34.23
CA ASN A 424 -15.27 19.03 34.26
C ASN A 424 -15.76 19.31 35.69
N GLY A 425 -14.97 18.96 36.72
CA GLY A 425 -15.27 19.20 38.12
C GLY A 425 -16.33 18.26 38.73
N THR A 426 -16.65 17.13 38.07
CA THR A 426 -17.57 16.10 38.63
C THR A 426 -17.01 15.52 39.91
N ILE A 427 -15.67 15.30 39.96
CA ILE A 427 -14.96 14.86 41.16
C ILE A 427 -13.71 15.70 41.41
N THR A 428 -13.15 15.56 42.62
CA THR A 428 -11.78 15.92 42.96
C THR A 428 -10.97 14.65 43.27
N ALA A 429 -9.66 14.74 43.38
CA ALA A 429 -8.81 13.60 43.76
C ALA A 429 -9.22 12.92 45.08
N ASP A 430 -9.78 13.70 46.01
CA ASP A 430 -10.19 13.23 47.34
C ASP A 430 -11.64 12.69 47.35
N THR A 431 -12.37 12.76 46.23
CA THR A 431 -13.76 12.27 46.18
C THR A 431 -13.77 10.75 46.38
N ALA A 432 -14.59 10.30 47.34
CA ALA A 432 -14.76 8.88 47.61
C ALA A 432 -16.25 8.49 47.52
N PHE A 433 -16.51 7.30 46.94
CA PHE A 433 -17.84 6.73 46.87
C PHE A 433 -18.06 5.69 47.99
N GLU A 434 -19.32 5.38 48.25
CA GLU A 434 -19.67 4.31 49.18
C GLU A 434 -19.27 2.95 48.57
N LYS A 435 -18.57 2.15 49.34
CA LYS A 435 -18.18 0.79 48.92
C LYS A 435 -19.35 -0.16 48.95
N THR A 436 -19.56 -0.87 47.86
CA THR A 436 -20.56 -1.92 47.72
C THR A 436 -19.96 -3.11 46.98
N GLU A 437 -20.47 -4.32 47.22
CA GLU A 437 -20.07 -5.53 46.48
C GLU A 437 -20.65 -5.55 45.06
N ARG A 438 -21.75 -4.85 44.83
CA ARG A 438 -22.45 -4.69 43.56
C ARG A 438 -23.18 -3.37 43.52
N TRP A 439 -23.30 -2.80 42.35
CA TRP A 439 -23.99 -1.52 42.14
C TRP A 439 -24.93 -1.56 40.95
N GLN A 440 -26.06 -0.94 41.05
CA GLN A 440 -26.97 -0.58 39.97
C GLN A 440 -27.52 0.83 40.22
N LYS A 441 -27.81 1.58 39.16
CA LYS A 441 -28.31 2.95 39.29
C LYS A 441 -29.66 2.98 40.03
N ASP A 442 -30.58 2.12 39.62
CA ASP A 442 -31.90 1.95 40.22
C ASP A 442 -32.55 0.62 39.79
N SER A 443 -33.76 0.36 40.29
CA SER A 443 -34.47 -0.89 40.03
C SER A 443 -34.91 -1.10 38.57
N SER A 444 -34.78 -0.11 37.69
CA SER A 444 -35.08 -0.27 36.27
C SER A 444 -34.09 -1.21 35.57
N TRP A 445 -32.91 -1.42 36.17
CA TRP A 445 -31.89 -2.36 35.66
C TRP A 445 -32.22 -3.83 35.90
N GLY A 446 -33.28 -4.12 36.73
CA GLY A 446 -33.67 -5.50 37.07
C GLY A 446 -32.55 -6.22 37.83
N ASP A 447 -32.12 -7.37 37.33
CA ASP A 447 -31.07 -8.18 37.95
C ASP A 447 -29.65 -7.84 37.41
N HIS A 448 -29.51 -6.78 36.61
CA HIS A 448 -28.21 -6.34 36.12
C HIS A 448 -27.51 -5.48 37.17
N TYR A 449 -26.27 -5.86 37.49
CA TYR A 449 -25.41 -5.17 38.45
C TYR A 449 -24.00 -5.06 37.92
N VAL A 450 -23.33 -3.93 38.16
CA VAL A 450 -21.88 -3.79 38.03
C VAL A 450 -21.25 -4.40 39.29
N THR A 451 -20.23 -5.23 39.08
CA THR A 451 -19.44 -5.87 40.13
C THR A 451 -17.99 -5.49 40.01
N THR A 452 -17.22 -5.58 41.10
CA THR A 452 -15.76 -5.44 41.06
C THR A 452 -15.10 -6.80 41.23
N THR A 453 -13.96 -6.99 40.58
CA THR A 453 -13.19 -8.24 40.66
C THR A 453 -12.33 -8.32 41.92
N HIS A 454 -12.00 -7.17 42.51
CA HIS A 454 -11.11 -7.08 43.67
C HIS A 454 -11.80 -6.28 44.78
N LEU A 455 -11.99 -6.92 45.94
CA LEU A 455 -12.37 -6.24 47.15
C LEU A 455 -11.12 -5.73 47.88
N TYR A 456 -11.14 -4.51 48.35
CA TYR A 456 -10.04 -3.87 49.06
C TYR A 456 -10.55 -3.08 50.28
N ASP A 457 -9.71 -2.85 51.30
CA ASP A 457 -10.13 -2.24 52.55
C ASP A 457 -9.99 -0.70 52.58
N GLU A 458 -9.11 -0.15 51.70
CA GLU A 458 -8.87 1.28 51.58
C GLU A 458 -10.10 2.05 51.10
N PRO A 459 -10.19 3.39 51.30
CA PRO A 459 -11.31 4.19 50.80
C PRO A 459 -11.49 4.05 49.28
N SER A 460 -12.73 4.04 48.78
CA SER A 460 -13.05 3.99 47.38
C SER A 460 -12.90 5.41 46.77
N ASN A 461 -11.66 5.92 46.70
CA ASN A 461 -11.28 7.15 46.04
C ASN A 461 -10.60 6.84 44.70
N LEU A 462 -10.28 7.89 43.90
CA LEU A 462 -9.75 7.75 42.54
C LEU A 462 -8.45 6.89 42.50
N ALA A 463 -7.47 7.20 43.31
CA ALA A 463 -6.20 6.49 43.36
C ALA A 463 -6.39 4.97 43.62
N ASN A 464 -7.20 4.61 44.59
CA ASN A 464 -7.49 3.21 44.93
C ASN A 464 -8.35 2.55 43.84
N ALA A 465 -9.32 3.26 43.27
CA ALA A 465 -10.16 2.74 42.20
C ALA A 465 -9.35 2.43 40.92
N LEU A 466 -8.35 3.24 40.59
CA LEU A 466 -7.39 2.95 39.51
C LEU A 466 -6.52 1.76 39.86
N ARG A 467 -5.93 1.75 41.07
CA ARG A 467 -5.00 0.71 41.54
C ARG A 467 -5.67 -0.67 41.61
N TYR A 468 -6.88 -0.76 42.14
CA TYR A 468 -7.62 -2.01 42.25
C TYR A 468 -8.58 -2.27 41.09
N SER A 469 -8.55 -1.40 40.08
CA SER A 469 -9.38 -1.49 38.88
C SER A 469 -10.89 -1.60 39.18
N ASP A 470 -11.40 -0.78 40.07
CA ASP A 470 -12.79 -0.84 40.61
C ASP A 470 -13.83 -0.40 39.56
N ASN A 471 -14.55 -1.35 38.97
CA ASN A 471 -15.61 -1.10 38.00
C ASN A 471 -16.79 -0.31 38.62
N ILE A 472 -17.11 -0.55 39.91
CA ILE A 472 -18.22 0.10 40.56
C ILE A 472 -17.97 1.59 40.72
N PHE A 473 -16.74 1.98 41.11
CA PHE A 473 -16.35 3.38 41.19
C PHE A 473 -16.54 4.08 39.83
N PHE A 474 -16.05 3.49 38.75
CA PHE A 474 -16.11 4.09 37.44
C PHE A 474 -17.49 4.07 36.80
N ALA A 475 -18.34 3.09 37.12
CA ALA A 475 -19.76 3.07 36.74
C ALA A 475 -20.54 4.21 37.40
N GLN A 476 -20.32 4.41 38.72
CA GLN A 476 -20.90 5.54 39.46
C GLN A 476 -20.36 6.89 38.95
N LEU A 477 -19.08 6.95 38.63
CA LEU A 477 -18.46 8.14 38.08
C LEU A 477 -19.06 8.53 36.72
N ALA A 478 -19.21 7.58 35.80
CA ALA A 478 -19.86 7.84 34.50
C ALA A 478 -21.32 8.29 34.66
N ASP A 479 -22.07 7.68 35.60
CA ASP A 479 -23.44 8.12 35.92
C ASP A 479 -23.48 9.57 36.44
N GLN A 480 -22.49 9.98 37.25
CA GLN A 480 -22.38 11.36 37.74
C GLN A 480 -21.94 12.35 36.68
N ILE A 481 -21.00 11.98 35.78
CA ILE A 481 -20.62 12.80 34.62
C ILE A 481 -21.85 13.03 33.73
N GLY A 482 -22.65 11.97 33.52
CA GLY A 482 -23.80 11.97 32.62
C GLY A 482 -23.41 11.85 31.15
N ALA A 483 -24.34 11.31 30.36
CA ALA A 483 -24.08 10.96 28.95
C ALA A 483 -23.59 12.14 28.08
N GLN A 484 -24.19 13.33 28.28
CA GLN A 484 -23.83 14.50 27.48
C GLN A 484 -22.41 14.97 27.78
N ALA A 485 -22.04 15.15 29.04
CA ALA A 485 -20.71 15.65 29.42
C ALA A 485 -19.61 14.61 29.09
N LEU A 486 -19.93 13.30 29.21
CA LEU A 486 -19.00 12.25 28.80
C LEU A 486 -18.80 12.26 27.29
N ALA A 487 -19.87 12.39 26.48
CA ALA A 487 -19.78 12.49 25.03
C ALA A 487 -18.96 13.72 24.60
N GLU A 488 -19.26 14.90 25.16
CA GLU A 488 -18.50 16.13 24.87
C GLU A 488 -17.01 15.99 25.21
N GLY A 489 -16.68 15.33 26.34
CA GLY A 489 -15.30 15.05 26.72
C GLY A 489 -14.60 14.07 25.78
N LEU A 490 -15.29 13.04 25.32
CA LEU A 490 -14.77 12.05 24.37
C LEU A 490 -14.59 12.64 22.97
N ASP A 491 -15.56 13.41 22.49
CA ASP A 491 -15.46 14.11 21.20
C ASP A 491 -14.28 15.10 21.19
N ALA A 492 -14.03 15.79 22.31
CA ALA A 492 -12.92 16.74 22.44
C ALA A 492 -11.53 16.08 22.31
N ILE A 493 -11.42 14.79 22.60
CA ILE A 493 -10.18 14.00 22.47
C ILE A 493 -10.15 13.08 21.25
N GLY A 494 -11.10 13.25 20.32
CA GLY A 494 -11.06 12.63 18.99
C GLY A 494 -11.92 11.39 18.79
N PHE A 495 -12.79 11.03 19.72
CA PHE A 495 -13.77 9.97 19.46
C PHE A 495 -14.75 10.37 18.37
N ASN A 496 -15.27 9.40 17.63
CA ASN A 496 -16.17 9.55 16.48
C ASN A 496 -15.59 10.42 15.33
N SER A 497 -14.29 10.65 15.32
CA SER A 497 -13.59 11.39 14.27
C SER A 497 -12.34 10.67 13.80
N ALA A 498 -11.91 10.96 12.57
CA ALA A 498 -10.67 10.40 12.05
C ALA A 498 -9.46 11.02 12.76
N LEU A 499 -8.56 10.17 13.25
CA LEU A 499 -7.26 10.61 13.74
C LEU A 499 -6.38 10.97 12.53
N PRO A 500 -5.75 12.16 12.49
CA PRO A 500 -4.79 12.50 11.44
C PRO A 500 -3.56 11.58 11.53
N PHE A 501 -3.41 10.72 10.52
CA PHE A 501 -2.34 9.74 10.45
C PHE A 501 -2.14 9.30 9.00
N GLU A 502 -0.95 8.89 8.62
CA GLU A 502 -0.62 8.54 7.25
C GLU A 502 -1.35 7.26 6.78
N LEU A 503 -1.53 6.30 7.66
CA LEU A 503 -2.31 5.10 7.38
C LEU A 503 -3.77 5.30 7.79
N THR A 504 -4.69 4.70 7.07
CA THR A 504 -6.12 4.75 7.42
C THR A 504 -6.37 3.96 8.70
N LEU A 505 -6.86 4.62 9.74
CA LEU A 505 -7.24 4.01 11.01
C LEU A 505 -8.76 3.96 11.16
N THR A 506 -9.27 2.86 11.71
CA THR A 506 -10.65 2.82 12.20
C THR A 506 -10.75 3.79 13.37
N HIS A 507 -11.65 4.77 13.30
CA HIS A 507 -11.81 5.76 14.36
C HIS A 507 -12.35 5.13 15.64
N SER A 508 -11.91 5.67 16.77
CA SER A 508 -12.45 5.32 18.08
C SER A 508 -13.88 5.82 18.24
N THR A 509 -14.75 5.04 18.87
CA THR A 509 -16.17 5.38 19.03
C THR A 509 -16.71 4.93 20.37
N TYR A 510 -17.72 5.64 20.88
CA TYR A 510 -18.51 5.23 22.05
C TYR A 510 -19.91 4.73 21.66
N GLY A 511 -20.15 4.52 20.34
CA GLY A 511 -21.41 4.02 19.79
C GLY A 511 -22.57 5.02 19.94
N ASP A 512 -23.77 4.53 19.63
CA ASP A 512 -24.97 5.37 19.59
C ASP A 512 -25.83 5.30 20.88
N ARG A 513 -25.50 4.39 21.80
CA ARG A 513 -26.31 4.08 22.99
C ARG A 513 -25.82 4.69 24.30
N LEU A 514 -24.93 5.68 24.25
CA LEU A 514 -24.37 6.30 25.46
C LEU A 514 -25.42 6.94 26.37
N SER A 515 -26.61 7.30 25.84
CA SER A 515 -27.76 7.79 26.64
C SER A 515 -28.47 6.70 27.42
N ASP A 516 -28.26 5.42 27.12
CA ASP A 516 -28.76 4.30 27.96
C ASP A 516 -27.92 4.21 29.22
N ALA A 517 -28.60 4.08 30.37
CA ALA A 517 -27.93 4.15 31.67
C ALA A 517 -26.96 2.98 31.93
N GLN A 518 -27.25 1.79 31.40
CA GLN A 518 -26.35 0.64 31.54
C GLN A 518 -25.13 0.79 30.64
N THR A 519 -25.32 1.23 29.38
CA THR A 519 -24.26 1.52 28.44
C THR A 519 -23.35 2.64 28.96
N LEU A 520 -23.92 3.74 29.49
CA LEU A 520 -23.16 4.83 30.11
C LEU A 520 -22.27 4.32 31.26
N ALA A 521 -22.82 3.54 32.16
CA ALA A 521 -22.07 2.96 33.27
C ALA A 521 -20.96 2.02 32.79
N ALA A 522 -21.24 1.19 31.78
CA ALA A 522 -20.27 0.28 31.17
C ALA A 522 -19.14 1.04 30.48
N THR A 523 -19.46 2.11 29.74
CA THR A 523 -18.47 3.01 29.10
C THR A 523 -17.49 3.58 30.11
N GLY A 524 -17.97 3.91 31.34
CA GLY A 524 -17.12 4.46 32.40
C GLY A 524 -15.93 3.58 32.78
N TYR A 525 -16.03 2.26 32.66
CA TYR A 525 -14.93 1.33 32.92
C TYR A 525 -14.42 0.60 31.67
N GLY A 526 -14.75 1.11 30.48
CA GLY A 526 -14.17 0.67 29.22
C GLY A 526 -14.86 -0.50 28.56
N GLN A 527 -16.17 -0.63 28.74
CA GLN A 527 -17.03 -1.67 28.18
C GLN A 527 -18.21 -1.04 27.39
N GLY A 528 -19.21 -1.82 27.05
CA GLY A 528 -20.38 -1.38 26.31
C GLY A 528 -20.10 -1.30 24.81
N ASP A 529 -20.52 -0.18 24.19
CA ASP A 529 -20.32 0.06 22.75
C ASP A 529 -18.96 0.75 22.42
N LEU A 530 -18.11 0.88 23.43
CA LEU A 530 -16.85 1.60 23.35
C LEU A 530 -15.79 0.78 22.59
N LEU A 531 -15.27 1.36 21.53
CA LEU A 531 -14.13 0.83 20.78
C LEU A 531 -13.06 1.92 20.65
N ILE A 532 -11.78 1.53 20.76
CA ILE A 532 -10.64 2.44 20.59
C ILE A 532 -9.58 1.82 19.70
N ASN A 533 -8.99 2.66 18.83
CA ASN A 533 -7.85 2.28 18.01
C ASN A 533 -6.57 2.27 18.87
N PRO A 534 -5.65 1.29 18.73
CA PRO A 534 -4.41 1.21 19.51
C PRO A 534 -3.48 2.43 19.35
N VAL A 535 -3.38 3.02 18.16
CA VAL A 535 -2.59 4.24 17.92
C VAL A 535 -3.20 5.42 18.66
N HIS A 536 -4.53 5.57 18.61
CA HIS A 536 -5.25 6.60 19.35
C HIS A 536 -5.09 6.42 20.87
N MET A 537 -5.20 5.19 21.37
CA MET A 537 -4.98 4.89 22.80
C MET A 537 -3.59 5.33 23.25
N THR A 538 -2.55 5.02 22.45
CA THR A 538 -1.17 5.41 22.76
C THR A 538 -1.02 6.93 22.79
N ALA A 539 -1.60 7.63 21.80
CA ALA A 539 -1.60 9.08 21.74
C ALA A 539 -2.28 9.73 22.96
N LEU A 540 -3.43 9.19 23.42
CA LEU A 540 -4.13 9.70 24.60
C LEU A 540 -3.29 9.63 25.88
N TYR A 541 -2.48 8.58 26.04
CA TYR A 541 -1.61 8.43 27.20
C TYR A 541 -0.46 9.44 27.23
N THR A 542 -0.07 10.04 26.10
CA THR A 542 0.95 11.10 26.07
C THR A 542 0.55 12.33 26.87
N ALA A 543 -0.77 12.58 27.04
CA ALA A 543 -1.28 13.72 27.80
C ALA A 543 -0.80 13.74 29.26
N TYR A 544 -0.58 12.57 29.87
CA TYR A 544 -0.22 12.51 31.29
C TYR A 544 1.21 13.01 31.57
N VAL A 545 2.11 12.95 30.59
CA VAL A 545 3.49 13.47 30.71
C VAL A 545 3.68 14.80 29.97
N ASN A 546 2.62 15.33 29.33
CA ASN A 546 2.65 16.57 28.56
C ASN A 546 1.65 17.62 29.10
N GLU A 547 1.49 17.70 30.43
CA GLU A 547 0.65 18.70 31.07
C GLU A 547 -0.79 18.75 30.53
N GLY A 548 -1.32 17.62 30.07
CA GLY A 548 -2.67 17.47 29.51
C GLY A 548 -2.76 17.68 28.00
N THR A 549 -1.66 17.85 27.30
CA THR A 549 -1.61 17.97 25.84
C THR A 549 -1.48 16.58 25.21
N ILE A 550 -2.38 16.24 24.30
CA ILE A 550 -2.30 15.01 23.50
C ILE A 550 -1.45 15.29 22.26
N LEU A 551 -0.45 14.43 22.01
CA LEU A 551 0.39 14.52 20.84
C LEU A 551 -0.27 13.84 19.64
N GLN A 552 -0.03 14.39 18.44
CA GLN A 552 -0.47 13.79 17.18
C GLN A 552 0.52 12.70 16.77
N PRO A 553 0.06 11.45 16.59
CA PRO A 553 0.90 10.41 16.01
C PRO A 553 1.22 10.73 14.55
N TYR A 554 2.43 10.43 14.11
CA TYR A 554 2.85 10.57 12.72
C TYR A 554 3.99 9.61 12.37
N LEU A 555 4.08 9.25 11.07
CA LEU A 555 5.03 8.25 10.54
C LEU A 555 6.15 8.85 9.70
N ILE A 556 5.97 10.04 9.12
CA ILE A 556 7.00 10.62 8.25
C ILE A 556 7.95 11.46 9.08
N TYR A 557 9.23 11.09 9.04
CA TYR A 557 10.27 11.74 9.82
C TYR A 557 10.39 13.23 9.50
N ALA A 558 10.39 14.05 10.53
CA ALA A 558 10.41 15.50 10.43
C ALA A 558 11.38 16.12 11.47
N ASP A 559 12.54 15.47 11.68
CA ASP A 559 13.62 15.93 12.57
C ASP A 559 13.16 16.22 14.01
N GLY A 560 12.32 15.34 14.57
CA GLY A 560 11.81 15.46 15.93
C GLY A 560 10.80 16.58 16.12
N GLU A 561 10.07 16.98 15.07
CA GLU A 561 9.01 17.97 15.16
C GLU A 561 7.93 17.51 16.14
N ARG A 562 7.71 18.32 17.20
CA ARG A 562 6.59 18.07 18.12
C ARG A 562 5.27 18.41 17.45
N ARG A 563 4.41 17.40 17.25
CA ARG A 563 3.07 17.58 16.70
C ARG A 563 2.01 17.43 17.79
N ILE A 564 1.08 18.37 17.82
CA ILE A 564 0.01 18.43 18.82
C ILE A 564 -1.30 18.06 18.15
N TYR A 565 -1.99 17.04 18.71
CA TYR A 565 -3.34 16.69 18.31
C TYR A 565 -4.37 17.57 19.02
N GLN A 566 -4.30 17.62 20.37
CA GLN A 566 -5.21 18.43 21.18
C GLN A 566 -4.43 19.14 22.29
N GLU A 567 -4.31 20.45 22.18
CA GLU A 567 -3.70 21.29 23.21
C GLU A 567 -4.65 21.43 24.42
N ASN A 568 -4.11 21.25 25.61
CA ASN A 568 -4.88 21.35 26.87
C ASN A 568 -6.16 20.46 26.85
N ALA A 569 -6.05 19.23 26.32
CA ALA A 569 -7.13 18.26 26.39
C ALA A 569 -7.59 18.00 27.82
N TYR A 570 -6.64 18.07 28.76
CA TYR A 570 -6.85 18.08 30.19
C TYR A 570 -6.05 19.23 30.82
N SER A 571 -6.46 19.66 32.03
CA SER A 571 -5.65 20.61 32.79
C SER A 571 -4.32 19.96 33.25
N ALA A 572 -3.27 20.78 33.40
CA ALA A 572 -1.99 20.30 33.94
C ALA A 572 -2.15 19.66 35.34
N GLN A 573 -3.09 20.15 36.14
CA GLN A 573 -3.44 19.58 37.46
C GLN A 573 -4.01 18.17 37.33
N THR A 574 -4.94 17.94 36.40
CA THR A 574 -5.54 16.63 36.10
C THR A 574 -4.48 15.66 35.58
N ALA A 575 -3.67 16.10 34.62
CA ALA A 575 -2.58 15.30 34.08
C ALA A 575 -1.60 14.85 35.17
N GLN A 576 -1.16 15.76 36.05
CA GLN A 576 -0.25 15.44 37.14
C GLN A 576 -0.87 14.49 38.17
N THR A 577 -2.16 14.70 38.52
CA THR A 577 -2.87 13.81 39.46
C THR A 577 -2.92 12.40 38.92
N LEU A 578 -3.28 12.23 37.63
CA LEU A 578 -3.36 10.92 37.00
C LEU A 578 -2.00 10.30 36.76
N LEU A 579 -0.98 11.08 36.41
CA LEU A 579 0.40 10.60 36.31
C LEU A 579 0.85 9.92 37.60
N ASP A 580 0.60 10.57 38.75
CA ASP A 580 0.98 10.05 40.07
C ASP A 580 0.19 8.79 40.45
N ASP A 581 -1.14 8.80 40.24
CA ASP A 581 -2.03 7.65 40.52
C ASP A 581 -1.73 6.45 39.62
N LEU A 582 -1.43 6.68 38.33
CA LEU A 582 -1.10 5.63 37.37
C LEU A 582 0.32 5.07 37.60
N ARG A 583 1.29 5.86 38.08
CA ARG A 583 2.60 5.37 38.55
C ARG A 583 2.47 4.43 39.73
N GLN A 584 1.62 4.78 40.71
CA GLN A 584 1.31 3.91 41.84
C GLN A 584 0.58 2.64 41.37
N THR A 585 -0.30 2.75 40.40
CA THR A 585 -1.00 1.62 39.81
C THR A 585 -0.02 0.64 39.16
N MET A 586 0.91 1.11 38.31
CA MET A 586 1.95 0.27 37.68
C MET A 586 2.84 -0.40 38.72
N SER A 587 3.25 0.34 39.75
CA SER A 587 4.07 -0.20 40.84
C SER A 587 3.35 -1.28 41.68
N SER A 588 2.02 -1.35 41.60
CA SER A 588 1.26 -2.41 42.27
C SER A 588 1.25 -3.74 41.51
N TYR A 589 1.59 -3.74 40.22
CA TYR A 589 1.70 -4.95 39.40
C TYR A 589 3.07 -5.64 39.51
N GLY A 590 4.10 -4.93 39.96
CA GLY A 590 5.46 -5.43 40.10
C GLY A 590 6.51 -4.29 40.11
N ASP A 591 7.75 -4.64 39.86
CA ASP A 591 8.82 -3.65 39.70
C ASP A 591 8.50 -2.72 38.53
N ASN A 592 8.73 -1.42 38.71
CA ASN A 592 8.51 -0.37 37.71
C ASN A 592 9.78 0.46 37.51
N PRO A 593 10.86 -0.12 36.94
CA PRO A 593 12.17 0.53 36.82
C PRO A 593 12.12 1.76 35.92
N THR A 594 11.22 1.77 34.93
CA THR A 594 11.02 2.89 33.98
C THR A 594 10.19 4.05 34.56
N ASN A 595 9.73 3.93 35.82
CA ASN A 595 8.83 4.88 36.46
C ASN A 595 7.59 5.22 35.62
N ALA A 596 7.09 4.25 34.87
CA ALA A 596 5.95 4.44 33.97
C ALA A 596 4.63 4.62 34.75
N ALA A 597 3.79 5.47 34.21
CA ALA A 597 2.39 5.58 34.57
C ALA A 597 1.57 4.70 33.61
N GLY A 598 0.63 3.91 34.12
CA GLY A 598 -0.11 3.05 33.20
C GLY A 598 -1.26 2.29 33.85
N LYS A 599 -1.98 1.56 32.99
CA LYS A 599 -3.16 0.80 33.39
C LYS A 599 -3.28 -0.48 32.55
N THR A 600 -3.60 -1.59 33.20
CA THR A 600 -4.01 -2.84 32.56
C THR A 600 -5.50 -2.85 32.28
N GLY A 601 -5.93 -3.59 31.27
CA GLY A 601 -7.34 -3.78 30.92
C GLY A 601 -7.63 -5.21 30.48
N SER A 602 -8.78 -5.72 30.90
CA SER A 602 -9.37 -6.95 30.40
C SER A 602 -10.74 -6.58 29.84
N ALA A 603 -10.94 -6.74 28.56
CA ALA A 603 -12.19 -6.44 27.88
C ALA A 603 -12.90 -7.74 27.51
N GLU A 604 -14.07 -7.97 28.07
CA GLU A 604 -14.92 -9.09 27.70
C GLU A 604 -15.64 -8.77 26.38
N VAL A 605 -15.55 -9.66 25.41
CA VAL A 605 -16.24 -9.61 24.13
C VAL A 605 -17.04 -10.90 23.93
N ASP A 606 -17.96 -10.93 22.99
CA ASP A 606 -18.84 -12.07 22.71
C ASP A 606 -19.50 -12.69 23.96
N ASN A 607 -20.12 -11.82 24.79
CA ASN A 607 -20.73 -12.20 26.06
C ASN A 607 -19.75 -12.90 27.04
N GLY A 608 -18.47 -12.55 26.99
CA GLY A 608 -17.42 -13.09 27.85
C GLY A 608 -16.88 -14.45 27.39
N GLU A 609 -17.15 -14.85 26.14
CA GLU A 609 -16.52 -16.03 25.54
C GLU A 609 -15.06 -15.75 25.24
N GLU A 610 -14.75 -14.52 24.79
CA GLU A 610 -13.39 -14.03 24.52
C GLU A 610 -13.02 -12.88 25.46
N VAL A 611 -11.73 -12.68 25.66
CA VAL A 611 -11.18 -11.57 26.44
C VAL A 611 -9.97 -10.98 25.73
N ILE A 612 -10.02 -9.66 25.52
CA ILE A 612 -8.89 -8.88 25.02
C ILE A 612 -8.11 -8.35 26.23
N GLY A 613 -6.83 -8.68 26.28
CA GLY A 613 -5.91 -8.16 27.29
C GLY A 613 -5.20 -6.89 26.81
N TRP A 614 -5.12 -5.88 27.65
CA TRP A 614 -4.44 -4.63 27.37
C TRP A 614 -3.45 -4.25 28.47
N THR A 615 -2.36 -3.59 28.06
CA THR A 615 -1.51 -2.78 28.92
C THR A 615 -1.17 -1.49 28.18
N CYS A 616 -1.49 -0.34 28.78
CA CYS A 616 -1.08 0.97 28.29
C CYS A 616 -0.21 1.64 29.35
N ALA A 617 0.91 2.18 28.94
CA ALA A 617 1.89 2.81 29.83
C ALA A 617 2.59 4.00 29.14
N VAL A 618 3.03 4.96 29.94
CA VAL A 618 3.79 6.12 29.46
C VAL A 618 4.83 6.53 30.51
N ASN A 619 6.02 6.87 30.03
CA ASN A 619 7.04 7.57 30.81
C ASN A 619 7.48 8.84 30.08
N GLU A 620 8.53 9.51 30.53
CA GLU A 620 9.02 10.76 29.93
C GLU A 620 9.56 10.59 28.50
N GLN A 621 9.83 9.35 28.05
CA GLN A 621 10.43 9.03 26.76
C GLN A 621 9.43 8.40 25.80
N VAL A 622 8.66 7.41 26.27
CA VAL A 622 7.85 6.54 25.43
C VAL A 622 6.45 6.36 25.98
N ALA A 623 5.45 6.41 25.11
CA ALA A 623 4.11 5.90 25.33
C ALA A 623 3.95 4.56 24.59
N LEU A 624 3.43 3.54 25.28
CA LEU A 624 3.27 2.18 24.77
C LEU A 624 1.86 1.66 25.02
N SER A 625 1.24 1.09 23.98
CA SER A 625 0.04 0.25 24.11
C SER A 625 0.34 -1.14 23.57
N VAL A 626 0.00 -2.16 24.34
CA VAL A 626 0.02 -3.57 23.92
C VAL A 626 -1.37 -4.13 24.11
N MET A 627 -1.92 -4.73 23.07
CA MET A 627 -3.21 -5.38 23.04
C MET A 627 -3.06 -6.78 22.48
N MET A 628 -3.67 -7.78 23.16
CA MET A 628 -3.69 -9.17 22.71
C MET A 628 -5.11 -9.72 22.77
N GLU A 629 -5.54 -10.35 21.70
CA GLU A 629 -6.82 -11.06 21.58
C GLU A 629 -6.74 -12.42 22.29
N ASN A 630 -7.86 -13.06 22.52
CA ASN A 630 -7.97 -14.46 23.01
C ASN A 630 -7.19 -14.79 24.28
N THR A 631 -6.98 -13.81 25.18
CA THR A 631 -6.13 -13.96 26.39
C THR A 631 -6.86 -14.56 27.60
N LYS A 632 -8.07 -15.07 27.46
CA LYS A 632 -8.91 -15.55 28.57
C LYS A 632 -8.25 -16.68 29.37
N GLU A 633 -7.72 -17.67 28.68
CA GLU A 633 -7.12 -18.85 29.30
C GLU A 633 -5.74 -18.55 29.88
N GLU A 634 -5.02 -17.55 29.33
CA GLU A 634 -3.69 -17.13 29.77
C GLU A 634 -3.72 -16.19 30.99
N GLY A 635 -4.90 -15.66 31.35
CA GLY A 635 -5.09 -14.77 32.50
C GLY A 635 -5.34 -13.30 32.13
N SER A 636 -5.71 -13.03 30.87
CA SER A 636 -6.17 -11.72 30.39
C SER A 636 -5.06 -10.65 30.54
N SER A 637 -5.34 -9.50 31.14
CA SER A 637 -4.35 -8.44 31.31
C SER A 637 -3.15 -8.81 32.20
N LEU A 638 -3.26 -9.85 33.03
CA LEU A 638 -2.12 -10.35 33.82
C LEU A 638 -1.09 -11.08 32.95
N TYR A 639 -1.51 -11.61 31.80
CA TYR A 639 -0.63 -12.17 30.80
C TYR A 639 0.12 -11.05 30.02
N VAL A 640 -0.62 -10.05 29.58
CA VAL A 640 -0.10 -8.95 28.73
C VAL A 640 0.84 -8.02 29.52
N GLN A 641 0.55 -7.75 30.78
CA GLN A 641 1.29 -6.78 31.59
C GLN A 641 2.79 -7.07 31.69
N PRO A 642 3.27 -8.27 32.04
CA PRO A 642 4.69 -8.53 32.13
C PRO A 642 5.41 -8.51 30.77
N ILE A 643 4.68 -8.78 29.68
CA ILE A 643 5.21 -8.66 28.31
C ILE A 643 5.44 -7.18 27.98
N ALA A 644 4.40 -6.35 28.17
CA ALA A 644 4.47 -4.91 27.94
C ALA A 644 5.52 -4.21 28.84
N ALA A 645 5.68 -4.67 30.10
CA ALA A 645 6.68 -4.12 31.00
C ALA A 645 8.12 -4.39 30.50
N ARG A 646 8.39 -5.61 30.02
CA ARG A 646 9.70 -5.93 29.40
C ARG A 646 9.97 -5.14 28.12
N MET A 647 8.93 -5.00 27.25
CA MET A 647 9.04 -4.16 26.05
C MET A 647 9.40 -2.73 26.43
N LEU A 648 8.65 -2.14 27.37
CA LEU A 648 8.87 -0.76 27.79
C LEU A 648 10.25 -0.55 28.41
N GLU A 649 10.73 -1.49 29.22
CA GLU A 649 12.08 -1.44 29.80
C GLU A 649 13.14 -1.44 28.69
N ALA A 650 13.04 -2.37 27.73
CA ALA A 650 13.98 -2.50 26.63
C ALA A 650 14.05 -1.29 25.70
N ILE A 651 12.89 -0.61 25.48
CA ILE A 651 12.84 0.57 24.58
C ILE A 651 13.04 1.91 25.31
N SER A 652 13.16 1.90 26.65
CA SER A 652 13.45 3.10 27.46
C SER A 652 14.93 3.21 27.86
N GLU A 653 15.76 2.21 27.54
CA GLU A 653 17.20 2.23 27.75
C GLU A 653 17.93 3.02 26.64
#